data_e81a1f76955e57547a00baad2206b523
#
_entry.id   e81a1f76955e57547a00baad2206b523
#
_cell.length_a   1.000
_cell.length_b   1.000
_cell.length_c   1.000
_cell.angle_alpha   90.00
_cell.angle_beta   90.00
_cell.angle_gamma   90.00
#
_symmetry.space_group_name_H-M   'P 1'
#
loop_
_entity.id
_entity.type
_entity.pdbx_description
1 polymer ?
#
loop_
_entity_poly.entity_id
_entity_poly.type
_entity_poly.pdbx_seq_one_letter_code
_entity_poly.pdbx_strand_id
1 'polypeptide(L)'
;MAILLWVSGIVAMIAGMPELGIAIWAVNVINGCFSYWQQHAAQKATDSLKKMLPSYVKVTRGGKIKQIRVEELVPGDLFKIQAGDSIPADARVFKCSSLQVDESSLTGESLPVEKTDEYKQGDGEFAQQNIVFAGTTVTSGTADGIAFATGMKTEFGRIAKLAQGQKQTVYPLERELNHLTRQLTIIALLIGIAFFLLAIFFVHYPIAKSFIFALGMIVAFIPEGLLPTVTLSLAQGTQRMAKRHALLKNLSSVETLGQTTVVCSDKTGTLTQNQMTINHLWLAAKDYDVTGTGYFTNGQIQVDDRPVELTQEPDLSQLLRIATLNNDTEVDEGTGEEKAKILGTSTEASLVILSRKAGIDVKAENRTYPRLKELPFDSNRKLMSTITKNQTGQVIIDTKGALSSELLICDRILDNGIVRPLTDADKQHIMSVNEKYAKQGLRSLAFSYREVDQDDPLIHVSLDDFQIGNAETHMIFVGLAIMSDPPRPEIFDAVKKCRRARIRIIMVTGDSPITAKSIAVRIGITSDKASVITGDQLDNMSDDALRQAVKGEVIFARVAPEHKFRIVSMCQKNGEIVASTGDGVNDAPALKRADIGIAMGVTGTDVAKDAADMILTDDNFASIVSAIEEGRTVYSNLQKFLLYILNSNMPEAAPSVVFLLTRGLVPLPLTVMQILTVDLGTDLLPALGLGIEKSEPGIMNQPPRPQDSHLLNKSIIWKAFGLYGLIASIISTGAYFFVNHENGWPNISLASSGVGYAEATTMTLAAIVFCQIAAAMNCRTQISSVFSVGLFSNRRIWLGIGVEIGLIALLMYVPFLQTVFNTGPLNIIEWGFLFCIPVPLFLLEEGRKWLLRRYSTRHSNDPS
;
A
#
# COMPACT_ATOMS: atom_id res chain seq x y z
N MET A 1 22.79 17.46 -21.40
CA MET A 1 23.96 16.55 -21.45
C MET A 1 24.27 16.05 -22.85
N ALA A 2 23.40 15.27 -23.51
CA ALA A 2 23.65 14.76 -24.86
C ALA A 2 24.18 15.82 -25.83
N ILE A 3 23.62 17.04 -25.84
CA ILE A 3 24.07 18.15 -26.70
C ILE A 3 25.53 18.52 -26.40
N LEU A 4 25.93 18.58 -25.12
CA LEU A 4 27.33 18.88 -24.74
C LEU A 4 28.28 17.80 -25.26
N LEU A 5 27.95 16.52 -25.15
CA LEU A 5 28.74 15.42 -25.67
C LEU A 5 28.82 15.44 -27.21
N TRP A 6 27.75 15.79 -27.92
CA TRP A 6 27.77 15.98 -29.35
C TRP A 6 28.73 17.12 -29.76
N VAL A 7 28.65 18.27 -29.07
CA VAL A 7 29.54 19.42 -29.30
C VAL A 7 30.99 19.08 -28.96
N SER A 8 31.22 18.36 -27.85
CA SER A 8 32.56 17.91 -27.44
C SER A 8 33.20 17.02 -28.45
N GLY A 9 32.47 16.09 -29.06
CA GLY A 9 32.96 15.25 -30.13
C GLY A 9 33.38 16.04 -31.36
N ILE A 10 32.59 17.09 -31.74
CA ILE A 10 32.97 18.00 -32.84
C ILE A 10 34.26 18.76 -32.51
N VAL A 11 34.38 19.32 -31.31
CA VAL A 11 35.57 20.06 -30.86
C VAL A 11 36.79 19.15 -30.81
N ALA A 12 36.65 17.89 -30.35
CA ALA A 12 37.71 16.91 -30.34
C ALA A 12 38.21 16.61 -31.79
N MET A 13 37.30 16.48 -32.76
CA MET A 13 37.65 16.29 -34.16
C MET A 13 38.40 17.50 -34.75
N ILE A 14 37.93 18.73 -34.49
CA ILE A 14 38.57 19.97 -34.92
C ILE A 14 39.96 20.12 -34.25
N ALA A 15 40.11 19.66 -33.01
CA ALA A 15 41.39 19.66 -32.29
C ALA A 15 42.41 18.62 -32.76
N GLY A 16 42.10 17.87 -33.82
CA GLY A 16 42.98 16.84 -34.39
C GLY A 16 42.98 15.51 -33.61
N MET A 17 41.93 15.23 -32.84
CA MET A 17 41.72 14.01 -32.04
C MET A 17 40.43 13.29 -32.48
N PRO A 18 40.36 12.77 -33.73
CA PRO A 18 39.13 12.17 -34.27
C PRO A 18 38.70 10.93 -33.52
N GLU A 19 39.64 10.13 -33.02
CA GLU A 19 39.35 8.91 -32.24
C GLU A 19 38.58 9.23 -30.93
N LEU A 20 39.05 10.29 -30.24
CA LEU A 20 38.35 10.80 -29.03
C LEU A 20 36.94 11.32 -29.37
N GLY A 21 36.79 12.04 -30.49
CA GLY A 21 35.51 12.54 -30.93
C GLY A 21 34.49 11.42 -31.22
N ILE A 22 34.91 10.38 -31.93
CA ILE A 22 34.08 9.19 -32.21
C ILE A 22 33.74 8.45 -30.92
N ALA A 23 34.70 8.31 -30.02
CA ALA A 23 34.46 7.62 -28.74
C ALA A 23 33.45 8.35 -27.85
N ILE A 24 33.54 9.70 -27.75
CA ILE A 24 32.55 10.51 -27.04
C ILE A 24 31.13 10.34 -27.63
N TRP A 25 31.02 10.29 -28.96
CA TRP A 25 29.73 10.05 -29.62
C TRP A 25 29.23 8.64 -29.42
N ALA A 26 30.07 7.62 -29.45
CA ALA A 26 29.69 6.23 -29.14
C ALA A 26 29.16 6.10 -27.71
N VAL A 27 29.82 6.73 -26.74
CA VAL A 27 29.40 6.82 -25.36
C VAL A 27 28.00 7.45 -25.24
N ASN A 28 27.76 8.58 -25.94
CA ASN A 28 26.47 9.25 -25.94
C ASN A 28 25.32 8.36 -26.49
N VAL A 29 25.62 7.59 -27.56
CA VAL A 29 24.65 6.62 -28.12
C VAL A 29 24.39 5.48 -27.15
N ILE A 30 25.41 4.91 -26.52
CA ILE A 30 25.28 3.85 -25.52
C ILE A 30 24.41 4.32 -24.35
N ASN A 31 24.67 5.54 -23.85
CA ASN A 31 23.86 6.13 -22.77
C ASN A 31 22.40 6.35 -23.19
N GLY A 32 22.16 6.81 -24.40
CA GLY A 32 20.81 6.95 -24.97
C GLY A 32 20.07 5.61 -25.04
N CYS A 33 20.72 4.56 -25.53
CA CYS A 33 20.15 3.21 -25.59
C CYS A 33 19.84 2.66 -24.20
N PHE A 34 20.74 2.88 -23.24
CA PHE A 34 20.57 2.41 -21.87
C PHE A 34 19.42 3.15 -21.15
N SER A 35 19.36 4.47 -21.29
CA SER A 35 18.28 5.30 -20.76
C SER A 35 16.92 4.89 -21.34
N TYR A 36 16.86 4.62 -22.63
CA TYR A 36 15.67 4.11 -23.30
C TYR A 36 15.23 2.74 -22.73
N TRP A 37 16.18 1.81 -22.56
CA TRP A 37 15.89 0.49 -21.98
C TRP A 37 15.36 0.60 -20.55
N GLN A 38 15.97 1.44 -19.71
CA GLN A 38 15.50 1.68 -18.33
C GLN A 38 14.08 2.27 -18.31
N GLN A 39 13.83 3.29 -19.14
CA GLN A 39 12.53 3.93 -19.23
C GLN A 39 11.47 2.96 -19.73
N HIS A 40 11.80 2.13 -20.72
CA HIS A 40 10.89 1.09 -21.20
C HIS A 40 10.61 0.02 -20.15
N ALA A 41 11.61 -0.41 -19.39
CA ALA A 41 11.42 -1.35 -18.28
C ALA A 41 10.51 -0.78 -17.16
N ALA A 42 10.69 0.50 -16.81
CA ALA A 42 9.85 1.20 -15.85
C ALA A 42 8.40 1.34 -16.36
N GLN A 43 8.22 1.71 -17.62
CA GLN A 43 6.90 1.82 -18.26
C GLN A 43 6.17 0.48 -18.28
N LYS A 44 6.84 -0.59 -18.67
CA LYS A 44 6.27 -1.95 -18.67
C LYS A 44 5.84 -2.40 -17.27
N ALA A 45 6.61 -2.06 -16.23
CA ALA A 45 6.24 -2.33 -14.85
C ALA A 45 4.97 -1.56 -14.44
N THR A 46 4.86 -0.29 -14.81
CA THR A 46 3.69 0.56 -14.55
C THR A 46 2.45 0.05 -15.30
N ASP A 47 2.59 -0.33 -16.56
CA ASP A 47 1.47 -0.85 -17.37
C ASP A 47 0.96 -2.20 -16.84
N SER A 48 1.86 -3.03 -16.27
CA SER A 48 1.45 -4.29 -15.64
C SER A 48 0.64 -4.04 -14.35
N LEU A 49 0.91 -2.96 -13.61
CA LEU A 49 0.15 -2.58 -12.42
C LEU A 49 -1.27 -2.11 -12.78
N LYS A 50 -1.41 -1.30 -13.83
CA LYS A 50 -2.74 -0.88 -14.32
C LYS A 50 -3.64 -2.06 -14.68
N LYS A 51 -3.07 -3.14 -15.23
CA LYS A 51 -3.81 -4.37 -15.56
C LYS A 51 -4.24 -5.19 -14.33
N MET A 52 -3.72 -4.90 -13.15
CA MET A 52 -4.10 -5.57 -11.89
C MET A 52 -5.33 -4.95 -11.21
N LEU A 53 -5.92 -3.89 -11.79
CA LEU A 53 -7.13 -3.22 -11.34
C LEU A 53 -8.27 -3.46 -12.34
N PRO A 54 -8.82 -4.68 -12.48
CA PRO A 54 -9.96 -4.88 -13.35
C PRO A 54 -11.23 -4.37 -12.66
N SER A 55 -11.96 -3.49 -13.32
CA SER A 55 -13.34 -3.21 -12.98
C SER A 55 -14.23 -4.30 -13.52
N TYR A 56 -15.20 -4.76 -12.73
CA TYR A 56 -16.12 -5.82 -13.10
C TYR A 56 -17.54 -5.29 -13.18
N VAL A 57 -18.34 -5.88 -14.08
CA VAL A 57 -19.76 -5.59 -14.23
C VAL A 57 -20.56 -6.89 -14.29
N LYS A 58 -21.76 -6.88 -13.69
CA LYS A 58 -22.70 -8.01 -13.75
C LYS A 58 -23.55 -7.87 -15.00
N VAL A 59 -23.42 -8.79 -15.93
CA VAL A 59 -24.20 -8.82 -17.18
C VAL A 59 -25.12 -10.03 -17.23
N THR A 60 -26.25 -9.87 -17.90
CA THR A 60 -27.16 -10.98 -18.19
C THR A 60 -26.98 -11.43 -19.62
N ARG A 61 -26.33 -12.56 -19.84
CA ARG A 61 -26.14 -13.19 -21.16
C ARG A 61 -26.74 -14.58 -21.19
N GLY A 62 -27.62 -14.85 -22.19
CA GLY A 62 -28.31 -16.15 -22.31
C GLY A 62 -29.19 -16.48 -21.09
N GLY A 63 -29.84 -15.49 -20.48
CA GLY A 63 -30.72 -15.66 -19.32
C GLY A 63 -29.97 -15.92 -17.98
N LYS A 64 -28.65 -15.90 -17.98
CA LYS A 64 -27.82 -16.10 -16.74
C LYS A 64 -27.01 -14.85 -16.42
N ILE A 65 -26.97 -14.49 -15.15
CA ILE A 65 -26.13 -13.40 -14.66
C ILE A 65 -24.68 -13.92 -14.62
N LYS A 66 -23.77 -13.17 -15.25
CA LYS A 66 -22.33 -13.42 -15.27
C LYS A 66 -21.59 -12.15 -14.88
N GLN A 67 -20.52 -12.27 -14.14
CA GLN A 67 -19.60 -11.17 -13.87
C GLN A 67 -18.49 -11.21 -14.93
N ILE A 68 -18.35 -10.10 -15.68
CA ILE A 68 -17.32 -9.93 -16.70
C ILE A 68 -16.47 -8.69 -16.38
N ARG A 69 -15.31 -8.58 -17.02
CA ARG A 69 -14.54 -7.34 -16.97
C ARG A 69 -15.25 -6.23 -17.74
N VAL A 70 -15.15 -4.99 -17.26
CA VAL A 70 -15.74 -3.83 -17.98
C VAL A 70 -15.23 -3.72 -19.42
N GLU A 71 -13.98 -4.12 -19.65
CA GLU A 71 -13.35 -4.15 -20.98
C GLU A 71 -14.02 -5.14 -21.97
N GLU A 72 -14.76 -6.11 -21.45
CA GLU A 72 -15.49 -7.14 -22.25
C GLU A 72 -16.95 -6.76 -22.50
N LEU A 73 -17.39 -5.59 -22.01
CA LEU A 73 -18.74 -5.09 -22.20
C LEU A 73 -18.90 -4.55 -23.62
N VAL A 74 -19.96 -4.98 -24.29
CA VAL A 74 -20.26 -4.57 -25.68
C VAL A 74 -21.65 -3.96 -25.79
N PRO A 75 -21.87 -3.10 -26.78
CA PRO A 75 -23.23 -2.61 -27.06
C PRO A 75 -24.23 -3.74 -27.27
N GLY A 76 -25.38 -3.63 -26.61
CA GLY A 76 -26.43 -4.66 -26.56
C GLY A 76 -26.37 -5.54 -25.30
N ASP A 77 -25.32 -5.48 -24.49
CA ASP A 77 -25.30 -6.19 -23.22
C ASP A 77 -26.29 -5.58 -22.22
N LEU A 78 -26.99 -6.47 -21.53
CA LEU A 78 -27.81 -6.14 -20.39
C LEU A 78 -26.99 -6.23 -19.11
N PHE A 79 -26.85 -5.12 -18.35
CA PHE A 79 -26.06 -5.09 -17.13
C PHE A 79 -26.82 -4.47 -15.96
N LYS A 80 -26.44 -4.88 -14.75
CA LYS A 80 -27.01 -4.39 -13.50
C LYS A 80 -26.08 -3.41 -12.81
N ILE A 81 -26.67 -2.34 -12.28
CA ILE A 81 -25.99 -1.33 -11.45
C ILE A 81 -26.74 -1.14 -10.14
N GLN A 82 -25.99 -0.85 -9.10
CA GLN A 82 -26.47 -0.62 -7.75
C GLN A 82 -25.71 0.54 -7.07
N ALA A 83 -26.21 1.05 -5.96
CA ALA A 83 -25.56 2.12 -5.22
C ALA A 83 -24.08 1.81 -4.96
N GLY A 84 -23.20 2.75 -5.30
CA GLY A 84 -21.74 2.62 -5.19
C GLY A 84 -21.04 2.09 -6.43
N ASP A 85 -21.77 1.65 -7.46
CA ASP A 85 -21.17 1.23 -8.74
C ASP A 85 -20.83 2.44 -9.62
N SER A 86 -19.69 2.36 -10.30
CA SER A 86 -19.39 3.23 -11.45
C SER A 86 -20.07 2.69 -12.70
N ILE A 87 -20.69 3.56 -13.46
CA ILE A 87 -21.40 3.16 -14.70
C ILE A 87 -20.38 2.91 -15.80
N PRO A 88 -20.30 1.67 -16.35
CA PRO A 88 -19.21 1.27 -17.24
C PRO A 88 -19.41 1.66 -18.70
N ALA A 89 -20.63 2.01 -19.09
CA ALA A 89 -21.00 2.28 -20.48
C ALA A 89 -22.19 3.24 -20.52
N ASP A 90 -22.38 3.94 -21.65
CA ASP A 90 -23.62 4.67 -21.84
C ASP A 90 -24.74 3.68 -22.09
N ALA A 91 -25.80 3.75 -21.27
CA ALA A 91 -26.86 2.77 -21.29
C ALA A 91 -28.24 3.38 -21.12
N ARG A 92 -29.23 2.70 -21.74
CA ARG A 92 -30.62 2.97 -21.49
C ARG A 92 -31.12 2.15 -20.31
N VAL A 93 -31.65 2.81 -19.31
CA VAL A 93 -32.34 2.19 -18.16
C VAL A 93 -33.71 1.70 -18.62
N PHE A 94 -34.03 0.45 -18.36
CA PHE A 94 -35.36 -0.13 -18.68
C PHE A 94 -36.08 -0.67 -17.46
N LYS A 95 -35.38 -0.77 -16.31
CA LYS A 95 -35.93 -1.10 -15.00
C LYS A 95 -35.10 -0.45 -13.92
N CYS A 96 -35.71 0.28 -13.03
CA CYS A 96 -34.99 0.88 -11.89
C CYS A 96 -35.86 0.94 -10.65
N SER A 97 -35.20 1.13 -9.50
CA SER A 97 -35.82 1.35 -8.21
C SER A 97 -35.06 2.45 -7.48
N SER A 98 -35.69 3.63 -7.33
CA SER A 98 -35.12 4.82 -6.65
C SER A 98 -33.70 5.16 -7.08
N LEU A 99 -33.44 5.09 -8.40
CA LEU A 99 -32.10 5.31 -8.96
C LEU A 99 -31.71 6.78 -8.92
N GLN A 100 -30.61 7.12 -8.26
CA GLN A 100 -29.97 8.42 -8.31
C GLN A 100 -28.51 8.26 -8.77
N VAL A 101 -28.09 9.15 -9.68
CA VAL A 101 -26.77 9.11 -10.30
C VAL A 101 -26.09 10.46 -10.11
N ASP A 102 -24.85 10.45 -9.64
CA ASP A 102 -23.96 11.60 -9.64
C ASP A 102 -23.32 11.74 -11.04
N GLU A 103 -23.74 12.76 -11.75
CA GLU A 103 -23.27 13.11 -13.09
C GLU A 103 -22.27 14.29 -13.09
N SER A 104 -21.74 14.65 -11.93
CA SER A 104 -20.81 15.78 -11.77
C SER A 104 -19.56 15.69 -12.65
N SER A 105 -19.12 14.46 -12.96
CA SER A 105 -18.00 14.20 -13.88
C SER A 105 -18.26 14.65 -15.34
N LEU A 106 -19.51 14.75 -15.74
CA LEU A 106 -19.94 15.16 -17.08
C LEU A 106 -20.54 16.58 -17.10
N THR A 107 -21.41 16.88 -16.14
CA THR A 107 -22.19 18.11 -16.10
C THR A 107 -21.53 19.22 -15.27
N GLY A 108 -20.66 18.84 -14.33
CA GLY A 108 -20.12 19.74 -13.31
C GLY A 108 -21.09 20.05 -12.16
N GLU A 109 -22.32 19.54 -12.20
CA GLU A 109 -23.35 19.73 -11.18
C GLU A 109 -23.17 18.69 -10.05
N SER A 110 -23.09 19.13 -8.80
CA SER A 110 -22.77 18.26 -7.66
C SER A 110 -24.00 17.53 -7.08
N LEU A 111 -25.22 17.86 -7.50
CA LEU A 111 -26.43 17.20 -6.99
C LEU A 111 -26.73 15.94 -7.80
N PRO A 112 -27.00 14.80 -7.14
CA PRO A 112 -27.41 13.59 -7.84
C PRO A 112 -28.70 13.77 -8.62
N VAL A 113 -28.76 13.23 -9.81
CA VAL A 113 -29.92 13.29 -10.72
C VAL A 113 -30.75 12.03 -10.56
N GLU A 114 -32.05 12.17 -10.36
CA GLU A 114 -32.97 11.04 -10.35
C GLU A 114 -33.16 10.49 -11.78
N LYS A 115 -33.01 9.17 -11.95
CA LYS A 115 -33.18 8.46 -13.20
C LYS A 115 -34.39 7.52 -13.13
N THR A 116 -35.09 7.39 -14.22
CA THR A 116 -36.29 6.55 -14.37
C THR A 116 -36.16 5.61 -15.57
N ASP A 117 -36.99 4.60 -15.64
CA ASP A 117 -37.13 3.72 -16.82
C ASP A 117 -38.04 4.31 -17.91
N GLU A 118 -38.83 5.32 -17.57
CA GLU A 118 -39.68 6.04 -18.52
C GLU A 118 -38.88 7.12 -19.28
N TYR A 119 -39.18 7.24 -20.59
CA TYR A 119 -38.64 8.34 -21.39
C TYR A 119 -39.29 9.65 -20.99
N LYS A 120 -38.52 10.54 -20.40
CA LYS A 120 -38.86 11.96 -20.17
C LYS A 120 -37.76 12.83 -20.78
N GLN A 121 -38.16 13.74 -21.67
CA GLN A 121 -37.25 14.72 -22.23
C GLN A 121 -37.11 15.89 -21.26
N GLY A 122 -35.92 16.14 -20.74
CA GLY A 122 -35.58 17.31 -19.94
C GLY A 122 -34.88 18.39 -20.78
N ASP A 123 -34.68 19.56 -20.20
CA ASP A 123 -33.99 20.66 -20.81
C ASP A 123 -32.47 20.52 -20.62
N GLY A 124 -31.73 20.12 -21.67
CA GLY A 124 -30.27 20.05 -21.68
C GLY A 124 -29.71 18.85 -22.40
N GLU A 125 -28.42 18.86 -22.69
CA GLU A 125 -27.71 17.83 -23.47
C GLU A 125 -27.69 16.46 -22.77
N PHE A 126 -27.74 16.44 -21.41
CA PHE A 126 -27.72 15.22 -20.60
C PHE A 126 -29.03 14.98 -19.82
N ALA A 127 -30.10 15.66 -20.17
CA ALA A 127 -31.34 15.74 -19.39
C ALA A 127 -32.29 14.56 -19.59
N GLN A 128 -31.91 13.52 -20.33
CA GLN A 128 -32.71 12.33 -20.52
C GLN A 128 -32.68 11.47 -19.24
N GLN A 129 -33.84 11.32 -18.59
CA GLN A 129 -33.94 10.66 -17.31
C GLN A 129 -33.77 9.12 -17.39
N ASN A 130 -33.93 8.53 -18.56
CA ASN A 130 -33.78 7.09 -18.77
C ASN A 130 -32.44 6.69 -19.38
N ILE A 131 -31.46 7.61 -19.43
CA ILE A 131 -30.10 7.34 -19.87
C ILE A 131 -29.13 7.57 -18.71
N VAL A 132 -28.19 6.67 -18.57
CA VAL A 132 -27.04 6.75 -17.69
C VAL A 132 -25.75 6.73 -18.50
N PHE A 133 -24.75 7.48 -18.06
CA PHE A 133 -23.52 7.72 -18.83
C PHE A 133 -22.31 7.06 -18.18
N ALA A 134 -21.40 6.56 -19.00
CA ALA A 134 -20.11 6.02 -18.55
C ALA A 134 -19.33 7.05 -17.70
N GLY A 135 -18.67 6.59 -16.65
CA GLY A 135 -17.84 7.45 -15.77
C GLY A 135 -18.64 8.27 -14.75
N THR A 136 -19.97 8.10 -14.70
CA THR A 136 -20.83 8.61 -13.63
C THR A 136 -21.04 7.54 -12.56
N THR A 137 -21.64 7.89 -11.42
CA THR A 137 -21.70 7.02 -10.25
C THR A 137 -23.12 6.89 -9.71
N VAL A 138 -23.53 5.67 -9.38
CA VAL A 138 -24.81 5.40 -8.72
C VAL A 138 -24.70 5.77 -7.23
N THR A 139 -25.45 6.80 -6.78
CA THR A 139 -25.48 7.23 -5.39
C THR A 139 -26.49 6.47 -4.56
N SER A 140 -27.65 6.13 -5.15
CA SER A 140 -28.67 5.33 -4.50
C SER A 140 -29.49 4.53 -5.51
N GLY A 141 -30.17 3.47 -5.02
CA GLY A 141 -31.05 2.64 -5.83
C GLY A 141 -30.34 1.56 -6.66
N THR A 142 -31.11 0.94 -7.55
CA THR A 142 -30.64 -0.12 -8.46
C THR A 142 -31.27 0.03 -9.82
N ALA A 143 -30.57 -0.42 -10.89
CA ALA A 143 -31.15 -0.46 -12.21
C ALA A 143 -30.60 -1.60 -13.08
N ASP A 144 -31.38 -1.96 -14.10
CA ASP A 144 -30.98 -2.80 -15.23
C ASP A 144 -30.90 -1.89 -16.46
N GLY A 145 -29.72 -1.84 -17.11
CA GLY A 145 -29.46 -1.01 -18.26
C GLY A 145 -29.00 -1.82 -19.47
N ILE A 146 -29.30 -1.32 -20.67
CA ILE A 146 -28.79 -1.88 -21.92
C ILE A 146 -27.72 -0.94 -22.45
N ALA A 147 -26.48 -1.43 -22.58
CA ALA A 147 -25.37 -0.67 -23.14
C ALA A 147 -25.63 -0.35 -24.62
N PHE A 148 -25.49 0.93 -25.01
CA PHE A 148 -25.55 1.33 -26.43
C PHE A 148 -24.23 1.92 -26.95
N ALA A 149 -23.37 2.47 -26.04
CA ALA A 149 -22.03 2.94 -26.39
C ALA A 149 -21.01 2.52 -25.32
N THR A 150 -19.81 2.12 -25.76
CA THR A 150 -18.71 1.65 -24.89
C THR A 150 -17.38 2.31 -25.25
N GLY A 151 -16.47 2.45 -24.29
CA GLY A 151 -15.11 2.97 -24.45
C GLY A 151 -15.08 4.38 -25.03
N MET A 152 -14.28 4.63 -26.06
CA MET A 152 -14.10 5.95 -26.68
C MET A 152 -15.34 6.46 -27.43
N LYS A 153 -16.38 5.63 -27.58
CA LYS A 153 -17.66 6.03 -28.21
C LYS A 153 -18.68 6.55 -27.19
N THR A 154 -18.40 6.46 -25.89
CA THR A 154 -19.22 7.06 -24.84
C THR A 154 -19.05 8.57 -24.80
N GLU A 155 -19.98 9.29 -24.18
CA GLU A 155 -19.85 10.75 -23.98
C GLU A 155 -18.59 11.09 -23.17
N PHE A 156 -18.29 10.33 -22.12
CA PHE A 156 -17.04 10.45 -21.37
C PHE A 156 -15.80 10.21 -22.23
N GLY A 157 -15.85 9.20 -23.11
CA GLY A 157 -14.79 8.92 -24.09
C GLY A 157 -14.57 10.06 -25.09
N ARG A 158 -15.66 10.75 -25.51
CA ARG A 158 -15.59 11.93 -26.38
C ARG A 158 -14.88 13.10 -25.67
N ILE A 159 -15.22 13.36 -24.40
CA ILE A 159 -14.56 14.40 -23.56
C ILE A 159 -13.08 14.04 -23.32
N ALA A 160 -12.79 12.80 -22.99
CA ALA A 160 -11.43 12.32 -22.77
C ALA A 160 -10.53 12.49 -24.01
N LYS A 161 -11.07 12.31 -25.21
CA LYS A 161 -10.37 12.55 -26.48
C LYS A 161 -10.00 14.02 -26.68
N LEU A 162 -10.88 14.94 -26.26
CA LEU A 162 -10.62 16.39 -26.32
C LEU A 162 -9.56 16.81 -25.29
N ALA A 163 -9.47 16.09 -24.15
CA ALA A 163 -8.52 16.36 -23.07
C ALA A 163 -7.12 15.75 -23.28
N GLN A 164 -6.91 14.92 -24.30
CA GLN A 164 -5.62 14.23 -24.58
C GLN A 164 -4.41 15.15 -24.86
N GLY A 165 -4.54 16.46 -24.71
CA GLY A 165 -3.45 17.44 -24.85
C GLY A 165 -2.97 18.06 -23.54
N GLN A 166 -3.51 17.69 -22.38
CA GLN A 166 -3.09 18.29 -21.11
C GLN A 166 -1.78 17.68 -20.60
N LYS A 167 -0.86 18.58 -20.22
CA LYS A 167 0.44 18.23 -19.62
C LYS A 167 0.22 17.38 -18.36
N GLN A 168 0.94 16.27 -18.27
CA GLN A 168 1.00 15.46 -17.06
C GLN A 168 1.40 16.33 -15.87
N THR A 169 0.72 16.17 -14.75
CA THR A 169 1.08 16.83 -13.49
C THR A 169 2.43 16.30 -12.99
N VAL A 170 3.39 17.23 -12.84
CA VAL A 170 4.74 16.88 -12.33
C VAL A 170 4.63 16.57 -10.83
N TYR A 171 5.05 15.40 -10.43
CA TYR A 171 4.98 14.91 -9.05
C TYR A 171 5.99 15.60 -8.11
N PRO A 172 5.75 15.66 -6.78
CA PRO A 172 6.65 16.31 -5.82
C PRO A 172 8.08 15.78 -5.88
N LEU A 173 8.28 14.46 -5.88
CA LEU A 173 9.59 13.84 -6.01
C LEU A 173 10.28 14.20 -7.33
N GLU A 174 9.55 14.24 -8.43
CA GLU A 174 10.06 14.63 -9.73
C GLU A 174 10.51 16.11 -9.74
N ARG A 175 9.76 16.98 -9.05
CA ARG A 175 10.18 18.38 -8.86
C ARG A 175 11.46 18.48 -8.03
N GLU A 176 11.58 17.71 -6.95
CA GLU A 176 12.78 17.67 -6.11
C GLU A 176 13.99 17.17 -6.91
N LEU A 177 13.81 16.09 -7.68
CA LEU A 177 14.86 15.54 -8.55
C LEU A 177 15.27 16.51 -9.66
N ASN A 178 14.33 17.17 -10.29
CA ASN A 178 14.62 18.19 -11.32
C ASN A 178 15.35 19.39 -10.72
N HIS A 179 14.97 19.81 -9.50
CA HIS A 179 15.67 20.87 -8.78
C HIS A 179 17.11 20.44 -8.42
N LEU A 180 17.28 19.25 -7.90
CA LEU A 180 18.58 18.64 -7.57
C LEU A 180 19.47 18.53 -8.82
N THR A 181 18.94 17.98 -9.91
CA THR A 181 19.67 17.85 -11.17
C THR A 181 20.11 19.22 -11.69
N ARG A 182 19.24 20.23 -11.62
CA ARG A 182 19.60 21.60 -12.01
C ARG A 182 20.72 22.19 -11.15
N GLN A 183 20.68 22.00 -9.83
CA GLN A 183 21.71 22.46 -8.91
C GLN A 183 23.05 21.78 -9.21
N LEU A 184 23.06 20.46 -9.37
CA LEU A 184 24.27 19.69 -9.71
C LEU A 184 24.84 20.10 -11.07
N THR A 185 23.98 20.34 -12.07
CA THR A 185 24.40 20.84 -13.39
C THR A 185 25.09 22.22 -13.30
N ILE A 186 24.53 23.13 -12.49
CA ILE A 186 25.17 24.46 -12.30
C ILE A 186 26.51 24.31 -11.59
N ILE A 187 26.62 23.48 -10.57
CA ILE A 187 27.87 23.21 -9.85
C ILE A 187 28.90 22.60 -10.81
N ALA A 188 28.52 21.58 -11.60
CA ALA A 188 29.36 20.95 -12.59
C ALA A 188 29.88 21.95 -13.62
N LEU A 189 29.03 22.85 -14.11
CA LEU A 189 29.42 23.90 -15.05
C LEU A 189 30.42 24.86 -14.43
N LEU A 190 30.21 25.30 -13.19
CA LEU A 190 31.14 26.18 -12.46
C LEU A 190 32.48 25.52 -12.23
N ILE A 191 32.50 24.24 -11.84
CA ILE A 191 33.71 23.44 -11.68
C ILE A 191 34.44 23.34 -13.02
N GLY A 192 33.72 22.98 -14.11
CA GLY A 192 34.34 22.89 -15.45
C GLY A 192 34.96 24.20 -15.93
N ILE A 193 34.30 25.33 -15.72
CA ILE A 193 34.83 26.65 -16.04
C ILE A 193 36.09 26.92 -15.19
N ALA A 194 36.10 26.63 -13.92
CA ALA A 194 37.23 26.80 -13.03
C ALA A 194 38.43 25.93 -13.50
N PHE A 195 38.19 24.66 -13.82
CA PHE A 195 39.22 23.75 -14.35
C PHE A 195 39.75 24.22 -15.71
N PHE A 196 38.87 24.71 -16.60
CA PHE A 196 39.29 25.29 -17.87
C PHE A 196 40.24 26.48 -17.70
N LEU A 197 39.86 27.43 -16.85
CA LEU A 197 40.69 28.62 -16.59
C LEU A 197 42.01 28.28 -15.91
N LEU A 198 41.97 27.38 -14.91
CA LEU A 198 43.17 26.91 -14.22
C LEU A 198 44.12 26.14 -15.15
N ALA A 199 43.60 25.31 -16.07
CA ALA A 199 44.40 24.59 -17.05
C ALA A 199 45.11 25.55 -18.01
N ILE A 200 44.45 26.60 -18.49
CA ILE A 200 45.03 27.61 -19.38
C ILE A 200 46.04 28.51 -18.65
N PHE A 201 45.64 29.11 -17.54
CA PHE A 201 46.41 30.18 -16.89
C PHE A 201 47.49 29.66 -15.93
N PHE A 202 47.25 28.48 -15.29
CA PHE A 202 48.16 27.93 -14.29
C PHE A 202 49.09 26.86 -14.87
N VAL A 203 48.56 26.01 -15.75
CA VAL A 203 49.32 24.87 -16.36
C VAL A 203 49.84 25.22 -17.76
N HIS A 204 49.35 26.30 -18.39
CA HIS A 204 49.63 26.71 -19.77
C HIS A 204 49.26 25.62 -20.79
N TYR A 205 48.17 24.89 -20.54
CA TYR A 205 47.71 23.83 -21.44
C TYR A 205 47.08 24.40 -22.71
N PRO A 206 47.22 23.76 -23.86
CA PRO A 206 46.57 24.23 -25.09
C PRO A 206 45.07 24.36 -24.93
N ILE A 207 44.45 25.42 -25.50
CA ILE A 207 43.05 25.75 -25.35
C ILE A 207 42.12 24.55 -25.65
N ALA A 208 42.36 23.81 -26.76
CA ALA A 208 41.60 22.65 -27.15
C ALA A 208 41.70 21.50 -26.12
N LYS A 209 42.89 21.21 -25.61
CA LYS A 209 43.06 20.20 -24.54
C LYS A 209 42.45 20.64 -23.22
N SER A 210 42.55 21.94 -22.88
CA SER A 210 41.90 22.51 -21.68
C SER A 210 40.38 22.41 -21.77
N PHE A 211 39.82 22.62 -22.95
CA PHE A 211 38.36 22.50 -23.17
C PHE A 211 37.90 21.04 -23.00
N ILE A 212 38.60 20.07 -23.60
CA ILE A 212 38.25 18.65 -23.46
C ILE A 212 38.41 18.19 -22.02
N PHE A 213 39.43 18.63 -21.31
CA PHE A 213 39.66 18.35 -19.90
C PHE A 213 38.49 18.90 -19.03
N ALA A 214 38.11 20.15 -19.25
CA ALA A 214 36.98 20.77 -18.54
C ALA A 214 35.66 20.05 -18.81
N LEU A 215 35.45 19.59 -20.04
CA LEU A 215 34.28 18.79 -20.41
C LEU A 215 34.24 17.45 -19.69
N GLY A 216 35.37 16.74 -19.60
CA GLY A 216 35.44 15.53 -18.78
C GLY A 216 35.04 15.77 -17.36
N MET A 217 35.47 16.88 -16.75
CA MET A 217 35.08 17.25 -15.39
C MET A 217 33.61 17.64 -15.26
N ILE A 218 33.00 18.30 -16.25
CA ILE A 218 31.57 18.59 -16.24
C ILE A 218 30.77 17.29 -16.26
N VAL A 219 31.17 16.33 -17.09
CA VAL A 219 30.49 15.03 -17.18
C VAL A 219 30.57 14.27 -15.86
N ALA A 220 31.76 14.18 -15.26
CA ALA A 220 31.99 13.50 -13.99
C ALA A 220 31.10 13.99 -12.82
N PHE A 221 30.58 15.23 -12.87
CA PHE A 221 29.72 15.78 -11.82
C PHE A 221 28.23 15.74 -12.13
N ILE A 222 27.79 15.24 -13.28
CA ILE A 222 26.38 15.18 -13.66
C ILE A 222 25.87 13.75 -13.54
N PRO A 223 24.96 13.44 -12.60
CA PRO A 223 24.45 12.09 -12.39
C PRO A 223 23.44 11.72 -13.49
N GLU A 224 23.89 11.17 -14.60
CA GLU A 224 23.08 10.89 -15.80
C GLU A 224 21.98 9.84 -15.56
N GLY A 225 22.24 8.84 -14.73
CA GLY A 225 21.31 7.74 -14.42
C GLY A 225 20.25 8.07 -13.37
N LEU A 226 20.21 9.29 -12.80
CA LEU A 226 19.38 9.61 -11.63
C LEU A 226 17.89 9.41 -11.88
N LEU A 227 17.31 10.09 -12.86
CA LEU A 227 15.87 10.08 -13.10
C LEU A 227 15.36 8.69 -13.54
N PRO A 228 15.97 7.98 -14.49
CA PRO A 228 15.58 6.63 -14.85
C PRO A 228 15.67 5.62 -13.68
N THR A 229 16.71 5.72 -12.85
CA THR A 229 16.88 4.82 -11.69
C THR A 229 15.82 5.06 -10.63
N VAL A 230 15.48 6.32 -10.36
CA VAL A 230 14.39 6.65 -9.44
C VAL A 230 13.07 6.08 -9.92
N THR A 231 12.73 6.28 -11.19
CA THR A 231 11.49 5.77 -11.79
C THR A 231 11.44 4.24 -11.71
N LEU A 232 12.55 3.57 -12.00
CA LEU A 232 12.64 2.10 -11.89
C LEU A 232 12.51 1.62 -10.44
N SER A 233 13.14 2.32 -9.49
CA SER A 233 13.04 2.01 -8.05
C SER A 233 11.60 2.13 -7.55
N LEU A 234 10.91 3.21 -7.90
CA LEU A 234 9.49 3.41 -7.59
C LEU A 234 8.61 2.32 -8.20
N ALA A 235 8.79 2.02 -9.49
CA ALA A 235 8.02 1.00 -10.19
C ALA A 235 8.21 -0.40 -9.56
N GLN A 236 9.42 -0.74 -9.16
CA GLN A 236 9.68 -2.01 -8.47
C GLN A 236 9.16 -2.02 -7.03
N GLY A 237 9.24 -0.90 -6.31
CA GLY A 237 8.61 -0.73 -5.00
C GLY A 237 7.11 -0.98 -5.08
N THR A 238 6.44 -0.33 -6.03
CA THR A 238 5.00 -0.50 -6.28
C THR A 238 4.65 -1.95 -6.64
N GLN A 239 5.48 -2.61 -7.44
CA GLN A 239 5.28 -4.03 -7.77
C GLN A 239 5.42 -4.94 -6.53
N ARG A 240 6.35 -4.64 -5.62
CA ARG A 240 6.48 -5.37 -4.34
C ARG A 240 5.29 -5.11 -3.41
N MET A 241 4.78 -3.88 -3.37
CA MET A 241 3.55 -3.53 -2.64
C MET A 241 2.35 -4.29 -3.19
N ALA A 242 2.18 -4.34 -4.51
CA ALA A 242 1.09 -5.08 -5.17
C ALA A 242 1.13 -6.58 -4.82
N LYS A 243 2.32 -7.20 -4.77
CA LYS A 243 2.49 -8.59 -4.31
C LYS A 243 2.14 -8.81 -2.85
N ARG A 244 2.10 -7.73 -2.05
CA ARG A 244 1.69 -7.70 -0.65
C ARG A 244 0.30 -7.09 -0.47
N HIS A 245 -0.54 -7.24 -1.47
CA HIS A 245 -1.94 -6.82 -1.49
C HIS A 245 -2.20 -5.31 -1.40
N ALA A 246 -1.19 -4.46 -1.58
CA ALA A 246 -1.33 -3.01 -1.61
C ALA A 246 -1.06 -2.49 -3.03
N LEU A 247 -2.11 -2.14 -3.75
CA LEU A 247 -2.08 -1.75 -5.14
C LEU A 247 -2.19 -0.24 -5.27
N LEU A 248 -1.11 0.42 -5.67
CA LEU A 248 -1.05 1.88 -5.85
C LEU A 248 -1.47 2.27 -7.26
N LYS A 249 -2.26 3.32 -7.37
CA LYS A 249 -2.65 3.92 -8.66
C LYS A 249 -1.55 4.80 -9.24
N ASN A 250 -0.80 5.50 -8.39
CA ASN A 250 0.23 6.46 -8.77
C ASN A 250 1.58 6.11 -8.12
N LEU A 251 2.67 6.22 -8.88
CA LEU A 251 4.03 5.97 -8.38
C LEU A 251 4.45 6.98 -7.29
N SER A 252 3.95 8.22 -7.37
CA SER A 252 4.24 9.26 -6.38
C SER A 252 3.73 8.95 -4.99
N SER A 253 2.63 8.20 -4.89
CA SER A 253 2.02 7.82 -3.60
C SER A 253 2.93 6.92 -2.76
N VAL A 254 3.94 6.25 -3.38
CA VAL A 254 4.98 5.48 -2.66
C VAL A 254 5.74 6.35 -1.67
N GLU A 255 6.12 7.55 -2.09
CA GLU A 255 6.87 8.49 -1.25
C GLU A 255 6.04 8.98 -0.06
N THR A 256 4.82 9.48 -0.34
CA THR A 256 3.89 9.99 0.67
C THR A 256 3.54 8.90 1.68
N LEU A 257 3.34 7.66 1.20
CA LEU A 257 3.07 6.51 2.05
C LEU A 257 4.22 6.25 3.04
N GLY A 258 5.47 6.36 2.60
CA GLY A 258 6.65 6.24 3.47
C GLY A 258 6.76 7.33 4.54
N GLN A 259 6.11 8.47 4.35
CA GLN A 259 6.07 9.61 5.30
C GLN A 259 4.87 9.55 6.25
N THR A 260 3.95 8.61 6.09
CA THR A 260 2.71 8.53 6.89
C THR A 260 3.01 8.58 8.38
N THR A 261 2.34 9.50 9.08
CA THR A 261 2.45 9.71 10.53
C THR A 261 1.18 9.27 11.26
N VAL A 262 0.02 9.34 10.58
CA VAL A 262 -1.30 8.97 11.13
C VAL A 262 -2.05 8.11 10.13
N VAL A 263 -2.67 7.05 10.61
CA VAL A 263 -3.62 6.24 9.85
C VAL A 263 -5.00 6.38 10.50
N CYS A 264 -5.94 7.03 9.81
CA CYS A 264 -7.35 7.06 10.18
C CYS A 264 -8.01 5.81 9.58
N SER A 265 -8.37 4.85 10.42
CA SER A 265 -8.88 3.56 9.98
C SER A 265 -10.31 3.33 10.39
N ASP A 266 -11.14 2.89 9.45
CA ASP A 266 -12.42 2.31 9.80
C ASP A 266 -12.22 0.99 10.56
N LYS A 267 -13.18 0.62 11.41
CA LYS A 267 -13.15 -0.62 12.16
C LYS A 267 -13.54 -1.81 11.28
N THR A 268 -14.75 -1.72 10.69
CA THR A 268 -15.43 -2.86 10.05
C THR A 268 -14.75 -3.24 8.73
N GLY A 269 -14.45 -4.52 8.55
CA GLY A 269 -13.82 -5.03 7.33
C GLY A 269 -12.34 -4.71 7.19
N THR A 270 -11.81 -3.68 7.87
CA THR A 270 -10.39 -3.27 7.82
C THR A 270 -9.60 -3.81 9.02
N LEU A 271 -9.99 -3.42 10.24
CA LEU A 271 -9.38 -3.90 11.49
C LEU A 271 -9.96 -5.24 11.93
N THR A 272 -11.22 -5.48 11.55
CA THR A 272 -11.98 -6.70 11.82
C THR A 272 -12.24 -7.48 10.54
N GLN A 273 -12.72 -8.72 10.68
CA GLN A 273 -12.94 -9.63 9.56
C GLN A 273 -14.23 -9.35 8.77
N ASN A 274 -15.12 -8.50 9.26
CA ASN A 274 -16.49 -8.31 8.76
C ASN A 274 -17.28 -9.63 8.71
N GLN A 275 -17.04 -10.50 9.69
CA GLN A 275 -17.64 -11.82 9.80
C GLN A 275 -18.18 -11.97 11.22
N MET A 276 -19.47 -11.66 11.40
CA MET A 276 -20.11 -11.85 12.72
C MET A 276 -19.88 -13.29 13.17
N THR A 277 -19.41 -13.44 14.40
CA THR A 277 -19.10 -14.73 15.01
C THR A 277 -19.80 -14.82 16.34
N ILE A 278 -20.55 -15.90 16.56
CA ILE A 278 -21.15 -16.20 17.86
C ILE A 278 -20.08 -16.76 18.76
N ASN A 279 -19.85 -16.09 19.89
CA ASN A 279 -18.82 -16.44 20.86
C ASN A 279 -19.43 -17.13 22.09
N HIS A 280 -20.67 -16.72 22.51
CA HIS A 280 -21.33 -17.24 23.66
C HIS A 280 -22.82 -17.41 23.36
N LEU A 281 -23.48 -18.36 24.09
CA LEU A 281 -24.92 -18.48 24.16
C LEU A 281 -25.31 -18.41 25.62
N TRP A 282 -26.40 -17.73 25.91
CA TRP A 282 -26.97 -17.68 27.25
C TRP A 282 -28.42 -18.19 27.24
N LEU A 283 -28.72 -19.21 28.04
CA LEU A 283 -30.03 -19.87 28.14
C LEU A 283 -30.34 -20.12 29.62
N ALA A 284 -31.40 -19.55 30.10
CA ALA A 284 -31.98 -19.82 31.43
C ALA A 284 -30.96 -20.01 32.58
N ALA A 285 -30.02 -19.10 32.73
CA ALA A 285 -28.94 -19.12 33.74
C ALA A 285 -27.72 -20.03 33.41
N LYS A 286 -27.62 -20.56 32.20
CA LYS A 286 -26.44 -21.32 31.72
C LYS A 286 -25.73 -20.54 30.63
N ASP A 287 -24.41 -20.38 30.77
CA ASP A 287 -23.54 -19.80 29.75
C ASP A 287 -22.84 -20.93 28.94
N TYR A 288 -22.87 -20.83 27.61
CA TYR A 288 -22.19 -21.74 26.71
C TYR A 288 -21.14 -20.94 25.91
N ASP A 289 -19.94 -21.51 25.76
CA ASP A 289 -18.92 -20.98 24.91
C ASP A 289 -18.95 -21.63 23.52
N VAL A 290 -18.76 -20.81 22.48
CA VAL A 290 -18.70 -21.28 21.10
C VAL A 290 -17.30 -21.06 20.55
N THR A 291 -16.58 -22.14 20.28
CA THR A 291 -15.22 -22.10 19.77
C THR A 291 -15.16 -21.89 18.25
N GLY A 292 -13.99 -21.49 17.73
CA GLY A 292 -13.78 -21.18 16.31
C GLY A 292 -14.28 -19.79 15.92
N THR A 293 -13.59 -19.15 14.99
CA THR A 293 -13.83 -17.76 14.58
C THR A 293 -14.22 -17.67 13.10
N GLY A 294 -14.96 -16.62 12.74
CA GLY A 294 -15.41 -16.36 11.38
C GLY A 294 -16.35 -17.44 10.83
N TYR A 295 -16.34 -17.61 9.52
CA TYR A 295 -17.22 -18.54 8.82
C TYR A 295 -16.62 -19.94 8.62
N PHE A 296 -15.75 -20.34 9.52
CA PHE A 296 -15.27 -21.73 9.57
C PHE A 296 -16.22 -22.57 10.40
N THR A 297 -16.55 -23.75 9.90
CA THR A 297 -17.40 -24.72 10.59
C THR A 297 -16.65 -25.53 11.67
N ASN A 298 -15.32 -25.35 11.71
CA ASN A 298 -14.47 -25.94 12.75
C ASN A 298 -14.74 -25.23 14.08
N GLY A 299 -15.24 -25.96 15.04
CA GLY A 299 -15.58 -25.45 16.36
C GLY A 299 -16.68 -26.29 16.99
N GLN A 300 -16.97 -26.03 18.25
CA GLN A 300 -17.97 -26.78 19.02
C GLN A 300 -18.54 -25.88 20.11
N ILE A 301 -19.71 -26.23 20.58
CA ILE A 301 -20.37 -25.60 21.73
C ILE A 301 -19.88 -26.32 22.99
N GLN A 302 -19.49 -25.56 24.01
CA GLN A 302 -18.85 -26.07 25.24
C GLN A 302 -19.47 -25.45 26.48
N VAL A 303 -19.42 -26.18 27.60
CA VAL A 303 -19.63 -25.68 28.95
C VAL A 303 -18.44 -26.11 29.79
N ASP A 304 -17.80 -25.18 30.48
CA ASP A 304 -16.59 -25.42 31.28
C ASP A 304 -15.51 -26.19 30.50
N ASP A 305 -15.23 -25.74 29.28
CA ASP A 305 -14.26 -26.34 28.33
C ASP A 305 -14.58 -27.76 27.87
N ARG A 306 -15.80 -28.25 28.08
CA ARG A 306 -16.24 -29.59 27.64
C ARG A 306 -17.28 -29.48 26.52
N PRO A 307 -17.15 -30.24 25.45
CA PRO A 307 -18.16 -30.30 24.40
C PRO A 307 -19.50 -30.74 24.92
N VAL A 308 -20.55 -30.10 24.43
CA VAL A 308 -21.93 -30.38 24.84
C VAL A 308 -22.60 -31.38 23.91
N GLU A 309 -23.30 -32.38 24.46
CA GLU A 309 -24.15 -33.27 23.68
C GLU A 309 -25.59 -32.67 23.60
N LEU A 310 -26.04 -32.34 22.40
CA LEU A 310 -27.31 -31.67 22.16
C LEU A 310 -28.53 -32.43 22.72
N THR A 311 -28.46 -33.75 22.74
CA THR A 311 -29.52 -34.63 23.27
C THR A 311 -29.77 -34.44 24.75
N GLN A 312 -28.80 -33.87 25.47
CA GLN A 312 -28.92 -33.61 26.92
C GLN A 312 -29.31 -32.15 27.25
N GLU A 313 -29.38 -31.28 26.25
CA GLU A 313 -29.61 -29.86 26.40
C GLU A 313 -30.82 -29.41 25.54
N PRO A 314 -32.05 -29.59 26.00
CA PRO A 314 -33.25 -29.30 25.22
C PRO A 314 -33.42 -27.83 24.90
N ASP A 315 -33.05 -26.91 25.81
CA ASP A 315 -33.14 -25.48 25.58
C ASP A 315 -32.17 -25.01 24.50
N LEU A 316 -30.95 -25.58 24.49
CA LEU A 316 -29.95 -25.32 23.44
C LEU A 316 -30.44 -25.85 22.10
N SER A 317 -30.98 -27.07 22.05
CA SER A 317 -31.52 -27.63 20.81
C SER A 317 -32.66 -26.77 20.25
N GLN A 318 -33.51 -26.21 21.14
CA GLN A 318 -34.60 -25.30 20.75
C GLN A 318 -34.05 -24.00 20.15
N LEU A 319 -33.04 -23.37 20.79
CA LEU A 319 -32.39 -22.15 20.28
C LEU A 319 -31.79 -22.41 18.92
N LEU A 320 -31.05 -23.50 18.75
CA LEU A 320 -30.38 -23.87 17.49
C LEU A 320 -31.41 -24.15 16.38
N ARG A 321 -32.56 -24.76 16.71
CA ARG A 321 -33.66 -24.94 15.75
C ARG A 321 -34.16 -23.59 15.25
N ILE A 322 -34.48 -22.65 16.17
CA ILE A 322 -34.93 -21.30 15.79
C ILE A 322 -33.86 -20.61 14.92
N ALA A 323 -32.59 -20.67 15.34
CA ALA A 323 -31.45 -20.07 14.59
C ALA A 323 -31.31 -20.63 13.16
N THR A 324 -31.66 -21.91 12.97
CA THR A 324 -31.62 -22.61 11.68
C THR A 324 -32.80 -22.26 10.80
N LEU A 325 -34.04 -22.31 11.36
CA LEU A 325 -35.28 -22.18 10.59
C LEU A 325 -35.68 -20.72 10.31
N ASN A 326 -35.40 -19.82 11.27
CA ASN A 326 -35.58 -18.38 11.08
C ASN A 326 -34.35 -17.75 10.49
N ASN A 327 -34.08 -18.07 9.21
CA ASN A 327 -32.84 -17.66 8.53
C ASN A 327 -33.02 -17.69 7.00
N ASP A 328 -32.57 -16.66 6.29
CA ASP A 328 -32.63 -16.54 4.83
C ASP A 328 -31.28 -16.71 4.15
N THR A 329 -30.25 -17.01 4.94
CA THR A 329 -28.88 -17.15 4.42
C THR A 329 -28.69 -18.50 3.75
N GLU A 330 -28.23 -18.48 2.51
CA GLU A 330 -27.74 -19.65 1.81
C GLU A 330 -26.24 -19.79 1.98
N VAL A 331 -25.79 -20.99 2.31
CA VAL A 331 -24.37 -21.33 2.46
C VAL A 331 -24.02 -22.39 1.46
N ASP A 332 -23.16 -22.02 0.50
CA ASP A 332 -22.57 -22.96 -0.45
C ASP A 332 -21.34 -23.64 0.19
N GLU A 333 -21.31 -24.97 0.15
CA GLU A 333 -20.26 -25.73 0.81
C GLU A 333 -18.96 -25.63 -0.01
N GLY A 334 -18.00 -24.90 0.53
CA GLY A 334 -16.61 -25.00 0.07
C GLY A 334 -16.07 -26.41 0.40
N THR A 335 -15.34 -27.02 -0.52
CA THR A 335 -14.70 -28.33 -0.27
C THR A 335 -13.41 -28.15 0.54
N GLY A 336 -13.37 -28.71 1.75
CA GLY A 336 -12.16 -28.77 2.57
C GLY A 336 -11.80 -27.50 3.34
N GLU A 337 -10.61 -26.97 3.13
CA GLU A 337 -10.10 -25.77 3.81
C GLU A 337 -10.62 -24.44 3.22
N GLU A 338 -11.43 -24.47 2.17
CA GLU A 338 -12.04 -23.29 1.59
C GLU A 338 -13.15 -22.76 2.49
N LYS A 339 -13.17 -21.43 2.69
CA LYS A 339 -14.24 -20.73 3.40
C LYS A 339 -15.57 -20.94 2.70
N ALA A 340 -16.62 -21.26 3.45
CA ALA A 340 -17.97 -21.36 2.93
C ALA A 340 -18.38 -20.03 2.26
N LYS A 341 -18.95 -20.11 1.05
CA LYS A 341 -19.47 -18.94 0.34
C LYS A 341 -20.88 -18.67 0.84
N ILE A 342 -21.10 -17.51 1.41
CA ILE A 342 -22.32 -17.14 2.11
C ILE A 342 -23.06 -16.07 1.32
N LEU A 343 -24.34 -16.31 1.08
CA LEU A 343 -25.28 -15.37 0.49
C LEU A 343 -26.32 -15.00 1.53
N GLY A 344 -26.20 -13.82 2.15
CA GLY A 344 -27.09 -13.35 3.20
C GLY A 344 -26.43 -12.31 4.11
N THR A 345 -27.12 -11.91 5.16
CA THR A 345 -26.58 -10.95 6.14
C THR A 345 -25.54 -11.61 7.05
N SER A 346 -24.55 -10.84 7.52
CA SER A 346 -23.49 -11.36 8.40
C SER A 346 -24.03 -11.92 9.72
N THR A 347 -25.12 -11.37 10.23
CA THR A 347 -25.82 -11.84 11.46
C THR A 347 -26.42 -13.22 11.22
N GLU A 348 -27.13 -13.40 10.13
CA GLU A 348 -27.76 -14.69 9.81
C GLU A 348 -26.74 -15.75 9.42
N ALA A 349 -25.71 -15.35 8.70
CA ALA A 349 -24.57 -16.21 8.41
C ALA A 349 -23.95 -16.81 9.67
N SER A 350 -23.78 -16.00 10.74
CA SER A 350 -23.24 -16.48 12.01
C SER A 350 -24.12 -17.55 12.67
N LEU A 351 -25.46 -17.46 12.50
CA LEU A 351 -26.41 -18.45 13.01
C LEU A 351 -26.33 -19.79 12.25
N VAL A 352 -26.23 -19.73 10.91
CA VAL A 352 -26.04 -20.95 10.10
C VAL A 352 -24.74 -21.65 10.46
N ILE A 353 -23.65 -20.88 10.64
CA ILE A 353 -22.36 -21.42 11.07
C ILE A 353 -22.45 -22.03 12.48
N LEU A 354 -23.18 -21.40 13.41
CA LEU A 354 -23.44 -21.94 14.73
C LEU A 354 -24.13 -23.32 14.64
N SER A 355 -25.22 -23.42 13.85
CA SER A 355 -25.97 -24.65 13.64
C SER A 355 -25.08 -25.77 13.11
N ARG A 356 -24.19 -25.46 12.16
CA ARG A 356 -23.23 -26.40 11.62
C ARG A 356 -22.15 -26.84 12.61
N LYS A 357 -21.64 -25.92 13.46
CA LYS A 357 -20.74 -26.26 14.58
C LYS A 357 -21.39 -27.21 15.58
N ALA A 358 -22.71 -27.13 15.71
CA ALA A 358 -23.51 -28.04 16.50
C ALA A 358 -23.84 -29.36 15.79
N GLY A 359 -23.37 -29.56 14.54
CA GLY A 359 -23.61 -30.77 13.76
C GLY A 359 -25.00 -30.86 13.11
N ILE A 360 -25.74 -29.73 13.02
CA ILE A 360 -27.09 -29.72 12.43
C ILE A 360 -26.98 -29.62 10.91
N ASP A 361 -27.66 -30.53 10.21
CA ASP A 361 -27.90 -30.44 8.77
C ASP A 361 -29.01 -29.46 8.48
N VAL A 362 -28.65 -28.23 8.11
CA VAL A 362 -29.57 -27.11 7.83
C VAL A 362 -30.59 -27.49 6.72
N LYS A 363 -30.17 -28.25 5.70
CA LYS A 363 -31.07 -28.67 4.62
C LYS A 363 -32.09 -29.72 5.07
N ALA A 364 -31.65 -30.66 5.90
CA ALA A 364 -32.52 -31.67 6.49
C ALA A 364 -33.55 -31.02 7.42
N GLU A 365 -33.10 -30.06 8.25
CA GLU A 365 -33.98 -29.36 9.21
C GLU A 365 -35.06 -28.56 8.49
N ASN A 366 -34.72 -27.81 7.42
CA ASN A 366 -35.70 -27.08 6.60
C ASN A 366 -36.66 -28.00 5.85
N ARG A 367 -36.34 -29.27 5.56
CA ARG A 367 -37.28 -30.24 5.01
C ARG A 367 -38.21 -30.80 6.09
N THR A 368 -37.72 -30.94 7.30
CA THR A 368 -38.51 -31.46 8.47
C THR A 368 -39.51 -30.42 8.94
N TYR A 369 -39.17 -29.14 8.85
CA TYR A 369 -40.00 -28.00 9.25
C TYR A 369 -40.18 -27.06 8.03
N PRO A 370 -41.03 -27.40 7.06
CA PRO A 370 -41.26 -26.55 5.89
C PRO A 370 -41.79 -25.18 6.29
N ARG A 371 -41.19 -24.12 5.75
CA ARG A 371 -41.61 -22.73 5.98
C ARG A 371 -42.91 -22.48 5.23
N LEU A 372 -43.89 -21.98 5.94
CA LEU A 372 -45.24 -21.64 5.43
C LEU A 372 -45.35 -20.15 5.12
N LYS A 373 -44.82 -19.29 6.00
CA LYS A 373 -44.85 -17.82 5.86
C LYS A 373 -43.70 -17.20 6.59
N GLU A 374 -43.34 -15.98 6.16
CA GLU A 374 -42.34 -15.14 6.79
C GLU A 374 -42.90 -13.76 7.10
N LEU A 375 -42.51 -13.22 8.25
CA LEU A 375 -42.64 -11.83 8.62
C LEU A 375 -41.22 -11.24 8.62
N PRO A 376 -40.82 -10.57 7.53
CA PRO A 376 -39.41 -10.14 7.32
C PRO A 376 -38.92 -9.19 8.40
N PHE A 377 -37.60 -9.07 8.54
CA PHE A 377 -37.00 -8.11 9.48
C PHE A 377 -37.45 -6.68 9.16
N ASP A 378 -37.91 -5.96 10.18
CA ASP A 378 -38.23 -4.54 10.13
C ASP A 378 -37.43 -3.77 11.16
N SER A 379 -36.80 -2.67 10.76
CA SER A 379 -35.91 -1.87 11.60
C SER A 379 -36.62 -1.14 12.75
N ASN A 380 -37.91 -0.88 12.64
CA ASN A 380 -38.69 -0.21 13.67
C ASN A 380 -39.06 -1.20 14.80
N ARG A 381 -39.58 -2.39 14.46
CA ARG A 381 -39.87 -3.44 15.42
C ARG A 381 -38.67 -4.25 15.85
N LYS A 382 -37.62 -4.31 15.02
CA LYS A 382 -36.33 -5.02 15.24
C LYS A 382 -36.51 -6.53 15.48
N LEU A 383 -37.49 -7.14 14.85
CA LEU A 383 -37.83 -8.56 14.91
C LEU A 383 -37.91 -9.13 13.48
N MET A 384 -37.71 -10.43 13.37
CA MET A 384 -38.02 -11.26 12.21
C MET A 384 -38.65 -12.55 12.70
N SER A 385 -39.73 -13.02 12.03
CA SER A 385 -40.40 -14.25 12.39
C SER A 385 -40.64 -15.16 11.20
N THR A 386 -40.48 -16.45 11.37
CA THR A 386 -40.83 -17.47 10.41
C THR A 386 -41.90 -18.41 10.98
N ILE A 387 -42.89 -18.74 10.17
CA ILE A 387 -43.94 -19.67 10.49
C ILE A 387 -43.65 -20.98 9.75
N THR A 388 -43.50 -22.05 10.53
CA THR A 388 -43.13 -23.37 10.05
C THR A 388 -44.17 -24.40 10.46
N LYS A 389 -44.08 -25.60 9.90
CA LYS A 389 -44.97 -26.71 10.29
C LYS A 389 -44.12 -27.93 10.62
N ASN A 390 -44.38 -28.58 11.75
CA ASN A 390 -43.68 -29.82 12.08
C ASN A 390 -44.30 -31.04 11.39
N GLN A 391 -43.71 -32.22 11.58
CA GLN A 391 -44.16 -33.48 10.98
C GLN A 391 -45.56 -33.92 11.51
N THR A 392 -45.95 -33.47 12.67
CA THR A 392 -47.31 -33.77 13.25
C THR A 392 -48.35 -32.82 12.74
N GLY A 393 -48.00 -31.82 11.97
CA GLY A 393 -48.91 -30.82 11.44
C GLY A 393 -49.12 -29.57 12.29
N GLN A 394 -48.44 -29.47 13.44
CA GLN A 394 -48.51 -28.33 14.34
C GLN A 394 -47.75 -27.14 13.73
N VAL A 395 -48.34 -25.94 13.81
CA VAL A 395 -47.72 -24.69 13.37
C VAL A 395 -46.85 -24.13 14.48
N ILE A 396 -45.64 -23.68 14.11
CA ILE A 396 -44.68 -23.10 15.02
C ILE A 396 -44.25 -21.74 14.46
N ILE A 397 -44.20 -20.73 15.34
CA ILE A 397 -43.74 -19.40 15.06
C ILE A 397 -42.40 -19.23 15.75
N ASP A 398 -41.33 -19.08 15.01
CA ASP A 398 -39.94 -18.83 15.48
C ASP A 398 -39.59 -17.35 15.27
N THR A 399 -39.15 -16.66 16.32
CA THR A 399 -38.81 -15.22 16.27
C THR A 399 -37.39 -14.99 16.73
N LYS A 400 -36.70 -14.05 16.07
CA LYS A 400 -35.37 -13.55 16.48
C LYS A 400 -35.32 -12.04 16.38
N GLY A 401 -34.64 -11.39 17.34
CA GLY A 401 -34.51 -9.94 17.25
C GLY A 401 -33.73 -9.27 18.38
N ALA A 402 -33.95 -7.97 18.49
CA ALA A 402 -33.38 -7.19 19.59
C ALA A 402 -34.01 -7.58 20.91
N LEU A 403 -33.19 -7.76 21.96
CA LEU A 403 -33.66 -8.17 23.27
C LEU A 403 -34.82 -7.31 23.80
N SER A 404 -34.73 -5.99 23.63
CA SER A 404 -35.78 -5.06 24.08
C SER A 404 -37.12 -5.30 23.39
N SER A 405 -37.11 -5.73 22.14
CA SER A 405 -38.36 -6.04 21.39
C SER A 405 -38.88 -7.43 21.72
N GLU A 406 -37.99 -8.41 21.86
CA GLU A 406 -38.35 -9.79 22.23
C GLU A 406 -39.03 -9.84 23.61
N LEU A 407 -38.49 -9.12 24.61
CA LEU A 407 -39.10 -9.09 25.97
C LEU A 407 -40.46 -8.45 26.01
N LEU A 408 -40.87 -7.67 24.99
CA LEU A 408 -42.22 -7.08 24.91
C LEU A 408 -43.27 -8.09 24.42
N ILE A 409 -42.87 -9.06 23.60
CA ILE A 409 -43.77 -10.05 22.99
C ILE A 409 -43.79 -11.36 23.78
N CYS A 410 -42.84 -11.56 24.74
CA CYS A 410 -42.72 -12.75 25.55
C CYS A 410 -43.44 -12.60 26.90
N ASP A 411 -44.25 -13.61 27.25
CA ASP A 411 -44.90 -13.77 28.57
C ASP A 411 -44.46 -15.04 29.30
N ARG A 412 -43.70 -15.91 28.64
CA ARG A 412 -43.16 -17.18 29.15
C ARG A 412 -41.67 -17.30 28.85
N ILE A 413 -40.98 -18.18 29.55
CA ILE A 413 -39.58 -18.52 29.39
C ILE A 413 -39.40 -20.02 29.43
N LEU A 414 -38.52 -20.52 28.58
CA LEU A 414 -38.03 -21.91 28.59
C LEU A 414 -36.88 -22.00 29.60
N ASP A 415 -37.01 -22.90 30.60
CA ASP A 415 -36.05 -23.08 31.68
C ASP A 415 -35.85 -24.57 31.95
N ASN A 416 -34.70 -25.13 31.58
CA ASN A 416 -34.35 -26.56 31.68
C ASN A 416 -35.43 -27.49 31.09
N GLY A 417 -35.92 -27.19 29.90
CA GLY A 417 -36.96 -27.95 29.21
C GLY A 417 -38.37 -27.70 29.68
N ILE A 418 -38.61 -26.80 30.66
CA ILE A 418 -39.92 -26.47 31.22
C ILE A 418 -40.32 -25.05 30.84
N VAL A 419 -41.49 -24.90 30.28
CA VAL A 419 -42.07 -23.59 29.99
C VAL A 419 -42.77 -23.06 31.25
N ARG A 420 -42.33 -21.88 31.73
CA ARG A 420 -42.93 -21.19 32.89
C ARG A 420 -43.20 -19.71 32.59
N PRO A 421 -44.03 -19.03 33.38
CA PRO A 421 -44.22 -17.60 33.22
C PRO A 421 -42.93 -16.80 33.34
N LEU A 422 -42.78 -15.78 32.50
CA LEU A 422 -41.63 -14.87 32.51
C LEU A 422 -41.92 -13.76 33.54
N THR A 423 -41.16 -13.76 34.64
CA THR A 423 -41.31 -12.78 35.72
C THR A 423 -40.52 -11.50 35.47
N ASP A 424 -40.84 -10.40 36.15
CA ASP A 424 -40.07 -9.16 36.07
C ASP A 424 -38.60 -9.34 36.57
N ALA A 425 -38.42 -10.27 37.53
CA ALA A 425 -37.07 -10.63 37.99
C ALA A 425 -36.25 -11.32 36.87
N ASP A 426 -36.88 -12.20 36.08
CA ASP A 426 -36.24 -12.81 34.92
C ASP A 426 -35.87 -11.76 33.89
N LYS A 427 -36.80 -10.84 33.56
CA LYS A 427 -36.52 -9.73 32.62
C LYS A 427 -35.33 -8.87 33.05
N GLN A 428 -35.28 -8.51 34.35
CA GLN A 428 -34.14 -7.75 34.90
C GLN A 428 -32.83 -8.53 34.83
N HIS A 429 -32.87 -9.83 35.13
CA HIS A 429 -31.67 -10.69 35.02
C HIS A 429 -31.19 -10.79 33.59
N ILE A 430 -32.07 -11.07 32.63
CA ILE A 430 -31.73 -11.13 31.19
C ILE A 430 -31.13 -9.80 30.70
N MET A 431 -31.71 -8.67 31.12
CA MET A 431 -31.16 -7.34 30.79
C MET A 431 -29.80 -7.12 31.40
N SER A 432 -29.53 -7.56 32.62
CA SER A 432 -28.23 -7.46 33.27
C SER A 432 -27.14 -8.29 32.55
N VAL A 433 -27.52 -9.48 32.10
CA VAL A 433 -26.63 -10.35 31.26
C VAL A 433 -26.28 -9.65 29.93
N ASN A 434 -27.29 -9.12 29.26
CA ASN A 434 -27.10 -8.36 28.04
C ASN A 434 -26.16 -7.16 28.25
N GLU A 435 -26.36 -6.42 29.37
CA GLU A 435 -25.50 -5.28 29.70
C GLU A 435 -24.02 -5.70 29.98
N LYS A 436 -23.84 -6.85 30.69
CA LYS A 436 -22.50 -7.46 30.91
C LYS A 436 -21.78 -7.67 29.60
N TYR A 437 -22.40 -8.29 28.60
CA TYR A 437 -21.80 -8.56 27.30
C TYR A 437 -21.67 -7.29 26.44
N ALA A 438 -22.66 -6.38 26.51
CA ALA A 438 -22.57 -5.09 25.80
C ALA A 438 -21.39 -4.24 26.29
N LYS A 439 -21.06 -4.24 27.59
CA LYS A 439 -19.89 -3.57 28.15
C LYS A 439 -18.56 -4.15 27.60
N GLN A 440 -18.56 -5.38 27.11
CA GLN A 440 -17.42 -6.02 26.44
C GLN A 440 -17.39 -5.72 24.93
N GLY A 441 -18.34 -4.93 24.42
CA GLY A 441 -18.46 -4.62 22.99
C GLY A 441 -19.12 -5.74 22.17
N LEU A 442 -19.76 -6.70 22.81
CA LEU A 442 -20.45 -7.79 22.15
C LEU A 442 -21.90 -7.41 21.87
N ARG A 443 -22.46 -7.94 20.80
CA ARG A 443 -23.86 -7.76 20.39
C ARG A 443 -24.65 -9.01 20.74
N SER A 444 -25.82 -8.84 21.29
CA SER A 444 -26.75 -9.93 21.56
C SER A 444 -27.91 -9.97 20.56
N LEU A 445 -28.38 -11.17 20.24
CA LEU A 445 -29.59 -11.45 19.48
C LEU A 445 -30.42 -12.38 20.32
N ALA A 446 -31.67 -12.01 20.54
CA ALA A 446 -32.63 -12.79 21.36
C ALA A 446 -33.45 -13.72 20.47
N PHE A 447 -33.94 -14.80 21.07
CA PHE A 447 -34.72 -15.84 20.41
C PHE A 447 -35.94 -16.19 21.23
N SER A 448 -37.09 -16.36 20.54
CA SER A 448 -38.31 -16.82 21.11
C SER A 448 -39.10 -17.71 20.15
N TYR A 449 -40.03 -18.48 20.63
CA TYR A 449 -40.94 -19.28 19.82
C TYR A 449 -42.34 -19.35 20.41
N ARG A 450 -43.30 -19.77 19.59
CA ARG A 450 -44.67 -20.05 19.98
C ARG A 450 -45.18 -21.28 19.23
N GLU A 451 -45.77 -22.22 19.95
CA GLU A 451 -46.45 -23.36 19.34
C GLU A 451 -47.93 -23.04 19.28
N VAL A 452 -48.56 -23.21 18.13
CA VAL A 452 -49.97 -23.01 17.91
C VAL A 452 -50.70 -24.34 18.23
N ASP A 453 -51.16 -24.46 19.46
CA ASP A 453 -51.86 -25.63 19.96
C ASP A 453 -53.38 -25.54 19.73
N GLN A 454 -54.15 -26.58 20.15
CA GLN A 454 -55.60 -26.61 19.97
C GLN A 454 -56.32 -25.51 20.74
N ASP A 455 -55.73 -24.99 21.80
CA ASP A 455 -56.29 -23.90 22.63
C ASP A 455 -55.76 -22.53 22.16
N ASP A 456 -54.86 -22.45 21.15
CA ASP A 456 -54.31 -21.20 20.66
C ASP A 456 -55.33 -20.50 19.75
N PRO A 457 -55.59 -19.20 19.94
CA PRO A 457 -56.50 -18.42 19.11
C PRO A 457 -56.17 -18.46 17.62
N LEU A 458 -54.87 -18.65 17.24
CA LEU A 458 -54.40 -18.71 15.86
C LEU A 458 -54.76 -20.02 15.14
N ILE A 459 -55.22 -21.07 15.84
CA ILE A 459 -55.59 -22.35 15.22
C ILE A 459 -56.70 -22.21 14.16
N HIS A 460 -57.57 -21.22 14.33
CA HIS A 460 -58.72 -20.93 13.47
C HIS A 460 -58.43 -19.80 12.47
N VAL A 461 -57.23 -19.21 12.49
CA VAL A 461 -56.83 -18.11 11.61
C VAL A 461 -56.18 -18.67 10.34
N SER A 462 -56.59 -18.13 9.18
CA SER A 462 -55.89 -18.48 7.94
C SER A 462 -54.41 -18.04 7.95
N LEU A 463 -53.53 -18.84 7.40
CA LEU A 463 -52.09 -18.48 7.29
C LEU A 463 -51.87 -17.11 6.62
N ASP A 464 -52.72 -16.73 5.66
CA ASP A 464 -52.66 -15.43 5.03
C ASP A 464 -52.93 -14.28 6.00
N ASP A 465 -53.70 -14.53 7.04
CA ASP A 465 -54.05 -13.56 8.06
C ASP A 465 -53.10 -13.55 9.27
N PHE A 466 -52.04 -14.36 9.28
CA PHE A 466 -50.94 -14.27 10.25
C PHE A 466 -50.16 -12.98 10.01
N GLN A 467 -50.38 -11.99 10.87
CA GLN A 467 -49.77 -10.67 10.82
C GLN A 467 -48.96 -10.41 12.09
N ILE A 468 -48.13 -9.38 12.08
CA ILE A 468 -47.29 -8.97 13.22
C ILE A 468 -48.09 -8.88 14.51
N GLY A 469 -49.29 -8.29 14.49
CA GLY A 469 -50.09 -8.02 15.68
C GLY A 469 -50.71 -9.26 16.34
N ASN A 470 -50.79 -10.41 15.66
CA ASN A 470 -51.33 -11.64 16.20
C ASN A 470 -50.32 -12.78 16.31
N ALA A 471 -49.36 -12.85 15.41
CA ALA A 471 -48.35 -13.90 15.40
C ALA A 471 -47.22 -13.63 16.43
N GLU A 472 -46.76 -12.39 16.56
CA GLU A 472 -45.68 -11.99 17.46
C GLU A 472 -46.21 -11.58 18.85
N THR A 473 -46.97 -12.47 19.49
CA THR A 473 -47.52 -12.30 20.83
C THR A 473 -47.49 -13.63 21.59
N HIS A 474 -47.49 -13.56 22.91
CA HIS A 474 -47.48 -14.73 23.79
C HIS A 474 -46.31 -15.70 23.50
N MET A 475 -45.14 -15.13 23.16
CA MET A 475 -43.98 -15.90 22.84
C MET A 475 -43.31 -16.49 24.10
N ILE A 476 -42.56 -17.57 23.90
CA ILE A 476 -41.74 -18.22 24.91
C ILE A 476 -40.29 -17.78 24.65
N PHE A 477 -39.71 -17.01 25.55
CA PHE A 477 -38.28 -16.62 25.47
C PHE A 477 -37.41 -17.83 25.68
N VAL A 478 -36.37 -17.99 24.82
CA VAL A 478 -35.45 -19.13 24.87
C VAL A 478 -34.07 -18.71 25.38
N GLY A 479 -33.47 -17.66 24.77
CA GLY A 479 -32.12 -17.28 25.13
C GLY A 479 -31.53 -16.19 24.24
N LEU A 480 -30.23 -16.01 24.41
CA LEU A 480 -29.40 -15.01 23.69
C LEU A 480 -28.26 -15.68 22.97
N ALA A 481 -28.00 -15.28 21.71
CA ALA A 481 -26.71 -15.49 21.06
C ALA A 481 -25.90 -14.21 21.14
N ILE A 482 -24.67 -14.32 21.62
CA ILE A 482 -23.74 -13.22 21.84
C ILE A 482 -22.66 -13.30 20.77
N MET A 483 -22.54 -12.25 20.00
CA MET A 483 -21.71 -12.22 18.81
C MET A 483 -20.83 -10.98 18.73
N SER A 484 -19.72 -11.12 18.03
CA SER A 484 -18.83 -10.00 17.69
C SER A 484 -18.26 -10.18 16.29
N ASP A 485 -17.78 -9.08 15.71
CA ASP A 485 -16.94 -9.10 14.55
C ASP A 485 -15.46 -9.18 15.03
N PRO A 486 -14.78 -10.32 14.88
CA PRO A 486 -13.48 -10.54 15.47
C PRO A 486 -12.40 -9.70 14.79
N PRO A 487 -11.39 -9.23 15.54
CA PRO A 487 -10.21 -8.63 14.97
C PRO A 487 -9.50 -9.61 14.02
N ARG A 488 -8.86 -9.06 12.97
CA ARG A 488 -7.99 -9.88 12.12
C ARG A 488 -6.78 -10.38 12.92
N PRO A 489 -6.32 -11.62 12.73
CA PRO A 489 -5.17 -12.15 13.48
C PRO A 489 -3.90 -11.30 13.30
N GLU A 490 -3.66 -10.78 12.11
CA GLU A 490 -2.46 -10.01 11.75
C GLU A 490 -2.45 -8.60 12.34
N ILE A 491 -3.60 -8.10 12.83
CA ILE A 491 -3.73 -6.71 13.31
C ILE A 491 -2.84 -6.43 14.51
N PHE A 492 -2.66 -7.40 15.41
CA PHE A 492 -1.87 -7.23 16.62
C PHE A 492 -0.41 -6.90 16.32
N ASP A 493 0.19 -7.60 15.36
CA ASP A 493 1.56 -7.34 14.93
C ASP A 493 1.67 -6.06 14.10
N ALA A 494 0.66 -5.76 13.28
CA ALA A 494 0.58 -4.53 12.50
C ALA A 494 0.55 -3.30 13.42
N VAL A 495 -0.28 -3.32 14.47
CA VAL A 495 -0.36 -2.22 15.47
C VAL A 495 0.95 -2.07 16.24
N LYS A 496 1.59 -3.18 16.65
CA LYS A 496 2.92 -3.14 17.28
C LYS A 496 3.98 -2.50 16.38
N LYS A 497 3.98 -2.83 15.08
CA LYS A 497 4.87 -2.22 14.09
C LYS A 497 4.61 -0.72 13.94
N CYS A 498 3.35 -0.30 13.83
CA CYS A 498 2.98 1.13 13.78
C CYS A 498 3.47 1.88 15.01
N ARG A 499 3.27 1.34 16.23
CA ARG A 499 3.76 1.97 17.47
C ARG A 499 5.28 2.12 17.49
N ARG A 500 6.04 1.09 17.11
CA ARG A 500 7.50 1.15 16.99
C ARG A 500 7.94 2.18 15.96
N ALA A 501 7.20 2.28 14.87
CA ALA A 501 7.42 3.23 13.79
C ALA A 501 6.95 4.65 14.12
N ARG A 502 6.39 4.89 15.32
CA ARG A 502 5.76 6.14 15.76
C ARG A 502 4.67 6.62 14.79
N ILE A 503 3.93 5.67 14.24
CA ILE A 503 2.73 5.93 13.42
C ILE A 503 1.53 5.77 14.34
N ARG A 504 0.71 6.81 14.45
CA ARG A 504 -0.52 6.78 15.24
C ARG A 504 -1.66 6.17 14.41
N ILE A 505 -2.51 5.42 15.08
CA ILE A 505 -3.73 4.89 14.46
C ILE A 505 -4.90 5.55 15.19
N ILE A 506 -5.79 6.18 14.44
CA ILE A 506 -7.05 6.75 14.93
C ILE A 506 -8.17 5.90 14.38
N MET A 507 -8.94 5.26 15.25
CA MET A 507 -10.13 4.53 14.85
C MET A 507 -11.28 5.51 14.62
N VAL A 508 -11.93 5.40 13.46
CA VAL A 508 -13.04 6.25 13.04
C VAL A 508 -14.15 5.34 12.52
N THR A 509 -15.24 5.18 13.28
CA THR A 509 -16.24 4.16 12.98
C THR A 509 -17.67 4.63 13.22
N GLY A 510 -18.64 4.05 12.48
CA GLY A 510 -20.07 4.21 12.73
C GLY A 510 -20.60 3.43 13.95
N ASP A 511 -19.78 2.55 14.54
CA ASP A 511 -20.16 1.71 15.68
C ASP A 511 -20.38 2.49 16.99
N SER A 512 -20.98 1.79 17.97
CA SER A 512 -21.17 2.34 19.32
C SER A 512 -19.84 2.66 20.01
N PRO A 513 -19.79 3.68 20.88
CA PRO A 513 -18.59 4.06 21.64
C PRO A 513 -17.98 2.90 22.44
N ILE A 514 -18.84 2.06 23.03
CA ILE A 514 -18.42 0.92 23.86
C ILE A 514 -17.74 -0.14 23.00
N THR A 515 -18.33 -0.51 21.87
CA THR A 515 -17.77 -1.49 20.93
C THR A 515 -16.44 -1.00 20.35
N ALA A 516 -16.40 0.26 19.91
CA ALA A 516 -15.21 0.87 19.34
C ALA A 516 -14.04 0.88 20.35
N LYS A 517 -14.31 1.28 21.59
CA LYS A 517 -13.32 1.30 22.66
C LYS A 517 -12.80 -0.09 23.01
N SER A 518 -13.71 -1.06 23.20
CA SER A 518 -13.35 -2.44 23.54
C SER A 518 -12.40 -3.05 22.49
N ILE A 519 -12.71 -2.88 21.21
CA ILE A 519 -11.88 -3.40 20.13
C ILE A 519 -10.54 -2.65 20.05
N ALA A 520 -10.53 -1.31 20.11
CA ALA A 520 -9.32 -0.52 20.02
C ALA A 520 -8.32 -0.84 21.14
N VAL A 521 -8.81 -1.03 22.36
CA VAL A 521 -7.97 -1.45 23.51
C VAL A 521 -7.47 -2.88 23.31
N ARG A 522 -8.34 -3.81 22.92
CA ARG A 522 -8.00 -5.23 22.70
C ARG A 522 -6.89 -5.41 21.67
N ILE A 523 -6.96 -4.68 20.55
CA ILE A 523 -5.92 -4.77 19.48
C ILE A 523 -4.72 -3.86 19.75
N GLY A 524 -4.76 -3.08 20.83
CA GLY A 524 -3.64 -2.27 21.29
C GLY A 524 -3.46 -0.94 20.52
N ILE A 525 -4.47 -0.42 19.86
CA ILE A 525 -4.44 0.92 19.23
C ILE A 525 -4.37 2.00 20.30
N THR A 526 -5.15 1.85 21.39
CA THR A 526 -5.22 2.83 22.47
C THR A 526 -5.11 2.15 23.83
N SER A 527 -4.92 2.96 24.89
CA SER A 527 -5.07 2.55 26.28
C SER A 527 -6.54 2.66 26.76
N ASP A 528 -6.86 2.08 27.92
CA ASP A 528 -8.18 2.24 28.55
C ASP A 528 -8.54 3.70 28.88
N LYS A 529 -7.55 4.58 28.93
CA LYS A 529 -7.71 6.02 29.22
C LYS A 529 -8.07 6.84 27.98
N ALA A 530 -8.09 6.23 26.78
CA ALA A 530 -8.39 6.93 25.54
C ALA A 530 -9.75 7.61 25.57
N SER A 531 -9.82 8.81 25.03
CA SER A 531 -11.05 9.56 24.85
C SER A 531 -11.87 8.95 23.72
N VAL A 532 -13.17 8.80 23.93
CA VAL A 532 -14.11 8.44 22.85
C VAL A 532 -14.99 9.64 22.57
N ILE A 533 -14.96 10.13 21.34
CA ILE A 533 -15.75 11.27 20.87
C ILE A 533 -16.81 10.76 19.90
N THR A 534 -18.07 11.09 20.17
CA THR A 534 -19.18 10.70 19.28
C THR A 534 -19.45 11.72 18.19
N GLY A 535 -20.19 11.32 17.14
CA GLY A 535 -20.63 12.22 16.08
C GLY A 535 -21.32 13.46 16.62
N ASP A 536 -22.31 13.29 17.53
CA ASP A 536 -23.05 14.40 18.17
C ASP A 536 -22.12 15.37 18.93
N GLN A 537 -21.08 14.84 19.55
CA GLN A 537 -20.07 15.67 20.22
C GLN A 537 -19.18 16.41 19.21
N LEU A 538 -18.87 15.76 18.07
CA LEU A 538 -18.11 16.38 16.97
C LEU A 538 -18.86 17.55 16.36
N ASP A 539 -20.18 17.45 16.18
CA ASP A 539 -21.02 18.54 15.64
C ASP A 539 -20.92 19.81 16.46
N ASN A 540 -20.85 19.64 17.79
CA ASN A 540 -20.77 20.75 18.75
C ASN A 540 -19.33 21.18 19.09
N MET A 541 -18.30 20.49 18.56
CA MET A 541 -16.89 20.74 18.87
C MET A 541 -16.30 21.76 17.90
N SER A 542 -15.58 22.77 18.42
CA SER A 542 -14.83 23.70 17.57
C SER A 542 -13.63 23.01 16.87
N ASP A 543 -13.19 23.55 15.76
CA ASP A 543 -12.01 23.05 15.02
C ASP A 543 -10.75 23.06 15.88
N ASP A 544 -10.57 24.06 16.74
CA ASP A 544 -9.39 24.13 17.61
C ASP A 544 -9.44 23.03 18.69
N ALA A 545 -10.62 22.76 19.27
CA ALA A 545 -10.79 21.67 20.23
C ALA A 545 -10.53 20.31 19.56
N LEU A 546 -11.07 20.09 18.37
CA LEU A 546 -10.83 18.87 17.58
C LEU A 546 -9.34 18.74 17.21
N ARG A 547 -8.71 19.85 16.80
CA ARG A 547 -7.28 19.90 16.50
C ARG A 547 -6.40 19.49 17.67
N GLN A 548 -6.79 19.81 18.92
CA GLN A 548 -6.08 19.33 20.11
C GLN A 548 -6.40 17.86 20.41
N ALA A 549 -7.68 17.45 20.27
CA ALA A 549 -8.10 16.09 20.54
C ALA A 549 -7.36 15.06 19.66
N VAL A 550 -7.19 15.34 18.35
CA VAL A 550 -6.51 14.43 17.42
C VAL A 550 -5.01 14.30 17.69
N LYS A 551 -4.38 15.09 18.59
CA LYS A 551 -2.99 14.90 19.02
C LYS A 551 -2.82 13.79 20.04
N GLY A 552 -3.87 13.48 20.80
CA GLY A 552 -3.90 12.45 21.84
C GLY A 552 -4.34 11.07 21.35
N GLU A 553 -4.52 10.17 22.32
CA GLU A 553 -5.21 8.89 22.08
C GLU A 553 -6.73 9.13 22.03
N VAL A 554 -7.31 9.03 20.83
CA VAL A 554 -8.73 9.32 20.60
C VAL A 554 -9.34 8.28 19.67
N ILE A 555 -10.60 7.96 19.91
CA ILE A 555 -11.46 7.10 19.10
C ILE A 555 -12.67 7.94 18.70
N PHE A 556 -13.07 7.88 17.44
CA PHE A 556 -14.29 8.51 16.96
C PHE A 556 -15.35 7.45 16.66
N ALA A 557 -16.50 7.56 17.32
CA ALA A 557 -17.58 6.59 17.27
C ALA A 557 -18.89 7.22 16.81
N ARG A 558 -19.79 6.47 16.15
CA ARG A 558 -21.04 6.95 15.56
C ARG A 558 -20.84 8.17 14.66
N VAL A 559 -19.78 8.13 13.83
CA VAL A 559 -19.41 9.24 12.96
C VAL A 559 -20.16 9.19 11.62
N ALA A 560 -20.56 10.34 11.12
CA ALA A 560 -21.08 10.54 9.77
C ALA A 560 -19.91 10.80 8.79
N PRO A 561 -20.14 10.71 7.46
CA PRO A 561 -19.12 10.94 6.44
C PRO A 561 -18.39 12.30 6.57
N GLU A 562 -19.13 13.35 6.86
CA GLU A 562 -18.61 14.71 7.04
C GLU A 562 -17.59 14.78 8.17
N HIS A 563 -17.82 14.01 9.23
CA HIS A 563 -16.90 13.92 10.36
C HIS A 563 -15.56 13.30 9.96
N LYS A 564 -15.57 12.24 9.11
CA LYS A 564 -14.33 11.62 8.62
C LYS A 564 -13.47 12.63 7.87
N PHE A 565 -14.07 13.41 6.97
CA PHE A 565 -13.38 14.50 6.24
C PHE A 565 -12.80 15.55 7.19
N ARG A 566 -13.57 15.96 8.20
CA ARG A 566 -13.15 16.97 9.19
C ARG A 566 -11.99 16.46 10.06
N ILE A 567 -12.03 15.22 10.52
CA ILE A 567 -10.96 14.59 11.31
C ILE A 567 -9.65 14.56 10.50
N VAL A 568 -9.68 14.08 9.27
CA VAL A 568 -8.52 14.05 8.36
C VAL A 568 -7.94 15.46 8.18
N SER A 569 -8.81 16.45 7.92
CA SER A 569 -8.38 17.85 7.72
C SER A 569 -7.71 18.44 8.97
N MET A 570 -8.17 18.09 10.17
CA MET A 570 -7.57 18.59 11.42
C MET A 570 -6.22 17.91 11.71
N CYS A 571 -6.06 16.64 11.39
CA CYS A 571 -4.76 15.97 11.44
C CYS A 571 -3.75 16.65 10.50
N GLN A 572 -4.14 16.94 9.25
CA GLN A 572 -3.29 17.63 8.27
C GLN A 572 -2.93 19.07 8.72
N LYS A 573 -3.86 19.81 9.33
CA LYS A 573 -3.58 21.15 9.91
C LYS A 573 -2.56 21.08 11.07
N ASN A 574 -2.37 19.93 11.69
CA ASN A 574 -1.29 19.69 12.67
C ASN A 574 0.06 19.34 12.04
N GLY A 575 0.16 19.32 10.71
CA GLY A 575 1.38 18.93 9.98
C GLY A 575 1.56 17.41 9.92
N GLU A 576 0.50 16.63 10.07
CA GLU A 576 0.54 15.17 9.92
C GLU A 576 0.33 14.75 8.46
N ILE A 577 1.01 13.69 8.05
CA ILE A 577 0.72 12.98 6.79
C ILE A 577 -0.28 11.89 7.10
N VAL A 578 -1.47 12.03 6.55
CA VAL A 578 -2.63 11.22 6.91
C VAL A 578 -2.95 10.20 5.82
N ALA A 579 -2.95 8.93 6.21
CA ALA A 579 -3.58 7.87 5.44
C ALA A 579 -5.01 7.65 5.98
N SER A 580 -6.01 7.52 5.11
CA SER A 580 -7.39 7.27 5.51
C SER A 580 -7.95 6.05 4.79
N THR A 581 -8.61 5.13 5.51
CA THR A 581 -9.27 3.97 4.92
C THR A 581 -10.77 4.19 4.76
N GLY A 582 -11.37 3.52 3.76
CA GLY A 582 -12.81 3.51 3.55
C GLY A 582 -13.24 2.47 2.52
N ASP A 583 -14.51 2.08 2.54
CA ASP A 583 -15.08 1.08 1.63
C ASP A 583 -16.36 1.57 0.92
N GLY A 584 -16.99 2.62 1.42
CA GLY A 584 -18.27 3.12 0.92
C GLY A 584 -18.19 4.43 0.12
N VAL A 585 -19.28 4.77 -0.55
CA VAL A 585 -19.49 6.08 -1.20
C VAL A 585 -19.29 7.21 -0.20
N ASN A 586 -19.72 7.00 1.04
CA ASN A 586 -19.64 7.94 2.14
C ASN A 586 -18.19 8.28 2.57
N ASP A 587 -17.23 7.43 2.23
CA ASP A 587 -15.82 7.62 2.56
C ASP A 587 -15.06 8.40 1.49
N ALA A 588 -15.57 8.46 0.27
CA ALA A 588 -14.89 9.07 -0.87
C ALA A 588 -14.37 10.49 -0.60
N PRO A 589 -15.11 11.40 0.06
CA PRO A 589 -14.61 12.74 0.39
C PRO A 589 -13.40 12.70 1.32
N ALA A 590 -13.39 11.81 2.32
CA ALA A 590 -12.29 11.66 3.27
C ALA A 590 -11.07 11.00 2.61
N LEU A 591 -11.30 10.00 1.74
CA LEU A 591 -10.25 9.34 0.95
C LEU A 591 -9.54 10.33 0.03
N LYS A 592 -10.31 11.14 -0.70
CA LYS A 592 -9.78 12.16 -1.61
C LYS A 592 -9.07 13.30 -0.87
N ARG A 593 -9.47 13.60 0.38
CA ARG A 593 -8.87 14.63 1.22
C ARG A 593 -7.56 14.19 1.84
N ALA A 594 -7.42 12.92 2.21
CA ALA A 594 -6.22 12.37 2.82
C ALA A 594 -4.99 12.55 1.92
N ASP A 595 -3.80 12.51 2.51
CA ASP A 595 -2.55 12.49 1.75
C ASP A 595 -2.39 11.16 1.01
N ILE A 596 -2.95 10.09 1.60
CA ILE A 596 -3.12 8.77 0.97
C ILE A 596 -4.52 8.24 1.29
N GLY A 597 -5.41 8.24 0.30
CA GLY A 597 -6.68 7.53 0.36
C GLY A 597 -6.47 6.02 0.12
N ILE A 598 -7.10 5.17 0.93
CA ILE A 598 -6.96 3.72 0.88
C ILE A 598 -8.34 3.08 0.80
N ALA A 599 -8.66 2.45 -0.32
CA ALA A 599 -9.92 1.74 -0.51
C ALA A 599 -9.78 0.23 -0.33
N MET A 600 -10.86 -0.40 0.14
CA MET A 600 -10.99 -1.84 0.17
C MET A 600 -11.21 -2.38 -1.26
N GLY A 601 -10.55 -3.47 -1.60
CA GLY A 601 -10.59 -4.06 -2.94
C GLY A 601 -11.72 -5.06 -3.12
N VAL A 602 -12.05 -5.81 -2.06
CA VAL A 602 -13.09 -6.84 -2.06
C VAL A 602 -14.45 -6.25 -1.71
N THR A 603 -14.53 -5.55 -0.57
CA THR A 603 -15.79 -4.98 -0.06
C THR A 603 -16.05 -3.56 -0.56
N GLY A 604 -15.01 -2.86 -1.02
CA GLY A 604 -15.11 -1.45 -1.41
C GLY A 604 -15.92 -1.23 -2.69
N THR A 605 -16.71 -0.15 -2.66
CA THR A 605 -17.44 0.35 -3.83
C THR A 605 -16.46 0.94 -4.86
N ASP A 606 -16.89 0.99 -6.12
CA ASP A 606 -16.05 1.58 -7.18
C ASP A 606 -15.76 3.05 -6.91
N VAL A 607 -16.70 3.79 -6.32
CA VAL A 607 -16.52 5.19 -5.90
C VAL A 607 -15.38 5.33 -4.89
N ALA A 608 -15.35 4.48 -3.86
CA ALA A 608 -14.27 4.48 -2.88
C ALA A 608 -12.93 4.14 -3.54
N LYS A 609 -12.94 3.11 -4.43
CA LYS A 609 -11.75 2.74 -5.20
C LYS A 609 -11.28 3.89 -6.08
N ASP A 610 -12.18 4.62 -6.75
CA ASP A 610 -11.82 5.73 -7.62
C ASP A 610 -11.27 6.94 -6.86
N ALA A 611 -11.80 7.22 -5.69
CA ALA A 611 -11.33 8.30 -4.83
C ALA A 611 -9.98 8.02 -4.17
N ALA A 612 -9.56 6.75 -4.06
CA ALA A 612 -8.37 6.33 -3.34
C ALA A 612 -7.10 6.34 -4.20
N ASP A 613 -5.94 6.51 -3.55
CA ASP A 613 -4.59 6.38 -4.13
C ASP A 613 -4.09 4.94 -4.09
N MET A 614 -4.57 4.15 -3.11
CA MET A 614 -4.19 2.76 -2.89
C MET A 614 -5.42 1.88 -2.71
N ILE A 615 -5.38 0.67 -3.25
CA ILE A 615 -6.43 -0.35 -3.10
C ILE A 615 -5.83 -1.58 -2.44
N LEU A 616 -6.50 -2.07 -1.38
CA LEU A 616 -6.12 -3.30 -0.67
C LEU A 616 -6.86 -4.48 -1.28
N THR A 617 -6.16 -5.37 -1.96
CA THR A 617 -6.80 -6.54 -2.61
C THR A 617 -7.24 -7.63 -1.63
N ASP A 618 -6.90 -7.50 -0.36
CA ASP A 618 -7.25 -8.42 0.74
C ASP A 618 -8.04 -7.75 1.88
N ASP A 619 -8.37 -6.47 1.74
CA ASP A 619 -9.04 -5.64 2.73
C ASP A 619 -8.36 -5.66 4.12
N ASN A 620 -7.05 -5.89 4.19
CA ASN A 620 -6.33 -6.12 5.44
C ASN A 620 -5.45 -4.93 5.83
N PHE A 621 -5.64 -4.41 7.05
CA PHE A 621 -4.83 -3.33 7.61
C PHE A 621 -3.31 -3.64 7.62
N ALA A 622 -2.92 -4.90 7.82
CA ALA A 622 -1.52 -5.30 7.82
C ALA A 622 -0.82 -5.02 6.47
N SER A 623 -1.58 -5.05 5.38
CA SER A 623 -1.09 -4.70 4.04
C SER A 623 -0.77 -3.21 3.92
N ILE A 624 -1.48 -2.32 4.64
CA ILE A 624 -1.14 -0.89 4.76
C ILE A 624 0.23 -0.73 5.42
N VAL A 625 0.45 -1.41 6.54
CA VAL A 625 1.71 -1.34 7.29
C VAL A 625 2.89 -1.85 6.45
N SER A 626 2.65 -2.93 5.70
CA SER A 626 3.63 -3.47 4.76
C SER A 626 3.94 -2.50 3.61
N ALA A 627 2.95 -1.76 3.14
CA ALA A 627 3.12 -0.75 2.11
C ALA A 627 3.88 0.48 2.63
N ILE A 628 3.63 0.92 3.86
CA ILE A 628 4.41 1.99 4.52
C ILE A 628 5.88 1.57 4.69
N GLU A 629 6.14 0.33 5.12
CA GLU A 629 7.49 -0.24 5.21
C GLU A 629 8.21 -0.20 3.86
N GLU A 630 7.51 -0.57 2.78
CA GLU A 630 8.05 -0.55 1.43
C GLU A 630 8.28 0.89 0.93
N GLY A 631 7.39 1.83 1.22
CA GLY A 631 7.57 3.26 0.90
C GLY A 631 8.82 3.86 1.55
N ARG A 632 9.05 3.54 2.84
CA ARG A 632 10.30 3.91 3.55
C ARG A 632 11.53 3.27 2.93
N THR A 633 11.40 2.01 2.50
CA THR A 633 12.48 1.26 1.83
C THR A 633 12.90 1.91 0.52
N VAL A 634 11.92 2.27 -0.32
CA VAL A 634 12.18 2.93 -1.61
C VAL A 634 12.94 4.25 -1.41
N TYR A 635 12.47 5.09 -0.48
CA TYR A 635 13.16 6.35 -0.17
C TYR A 635 14.59 6.12 0.35
N SER A 636 14.77 5.18 1.27
CA SER A 636 16.11 4.80 1.76
C SER A 636 17.03 4.32 0.62
N ASN A 637 16.49 3.56 -0.32
CA ASN A 637 17.25 3.07 -1.46
C ASN A 637 17.64 4.20 -2.43
N LEU A 638 16.79 5.21 -2.62
CA LEU A 638 17.13 6.42 -3.37
C LEU A 638 18.29 7.19 -2.72
N GLN A 639 18.32 7.27 -1.39
CA GLN A 639 19.43 7.87 -0.66
C GLN A 639 20.73 7.07 -0.79
N LYS A 640 20.65 5.73 -0.76
CA LYS A 640 21.81 4.83 -0.96
C LYS A 640 22.39 4.99 -2.37
N PHE A 641 21.51 5.04 -3.37
CA PHE A 641 21.86 5.31 -4.76
C PHE A 641 22.57 6.67 -4.91
N LEU A 642 21.99 7.74 -4.34
CA LEU A 642 22.61 9.08 -4.39
C LEU A 642 23.97 9.12 -3.69
N LEU A 643 24.09 8.49 -2.52
CA LEU A 643 25.36 8.41 -1.80
C LEU A 643 26.43 7.71 -2.64
N TYR A 644 26.07 6.63 -3.31
CA TYR A 644 26.97 5.85 -4.16
C TYR A 644 27.48 6.67 -5.35
N ILE A 645 26.56 7.31 -6.10
CA ILE A 645 26.94 8.11 -7.29
C ILE A 645 27.77 9.34 -6.89
N LEU A 646 27.35 10.09 -5.87
CA LEU A 646 28.07 11.29 -5.45
C LEU A 646 29.45 10.98 -4.89
N ASN A 647 29.65 9.77 -4.35
CA ASN A 647 30.94 9.33 -3.87
C ASN A 647 31.97 9.12 -5.00
N SER A 648 31.55 8.66 -6.19
CA SER A 648 32.47 8.40 -7.31
C SER A 648 33.07 9.68 -7.91
N ASN A 649 32.38 10.81 -7.82
CA ASN A 649 32.81 12.06 -8.43
C ASN A 649 34.10 12.62 -7.81
N MET A 650 34.37 12.39 -6.52
CA MET A 650 35.57 12.90 -5.85
C MET A 650 36.86 12.20 -6.29
N PRO A 651 36.95 10.85 -6.32
CA PRO A 651 38.16 10.16 -6.76
C PRO A 651 38.47 10.36 -8.27
N GLU A 652 37.47 10.77 -9.07
CA GLU A 652 37.68 11.17 -10.48
C GLU A 652 38.21 12.58 -10.59
N ALA A 653 37.76 13.51 -9.74
CA ALA A 653 38.22 14.89 -9.73
C ALA A 653 39.57 15.09 -9.04
N ALA A 654 39.85 14.37 -7.95
CA ALA A 654 41.02 14.60 -7.13
C ALA A 654 42.36 14.42 -7.88
N PRO A 655 42.56 13.39 -8.73
CA PRO A 655 43.77 13.27 -9.55
C PRO A 655 43.96 14.48 -10.49
N SER A 656 42.85 15.01 -11.01
CA SER A 656 42.86 16.20 -11.86
C SER A 656 43.22 17.46 -11.08
N VAL A 657 42.82 17.57 -9.81
CA VAL A 657 43.24 18.66 -8.91
C VAL A 657 44.76 18.59 -8.63
N VAL A 658 45.32 17.39 -8.43
CA VAL A 658 46.76 17.20 -8.25
C VAL A 658 47.54 17.68 -9.48
N PHE A 659 47.08 17.33 -10.70
CA PHE A 659 47.63 17.85 -11.94
C PHE A 659 47.68 19.40 -12.00
N LEU A 660 46.56 20.04 -11.64
CA LEU A 660 46.44 21.50 -11.63
C LEU A 660 47.35 22.14 -10.58
N LEU A 661 47.32 21.63 -9.33
CA LEU A 661 48.12 22.19 -8.20
C LEU A 661 49.65 22.05 -8.45
N THR A 662 50.09 21.00 -9.11
CA THR A 662 51.48 20.77 -9.46
C THR A 662 51.90 21.47 -10.76
N ARG A 663 51.00 22.27 -11.35
CA ARG A 663 51.25 22.96 -12.64
C ARG A 663 51.70 22.02 -13.76
N GLY A 664 51.13 20.80 -13.77
CA GLY A 664 51.47 19.78 -14.76
C GLY A 664 52.82 19.05 -14.51
N LEU A 665 53.49 19.28 -13.37
CA LEU A 665 54.66 18.47 -12.98
C LEU A 665 54.28 17.01 -12.75
N VAL A 666 53.12 16.76 -12.19
CA VAL A 666 52.45 15.47 -12.19
C VAL A 666 51.57 15.42 -13.44
N PRO A 667 51.84 14.55 -14.42
CA PRO A 667 50.96 14.37 -15.55
C PRO A 667 49.56 14.00 -15.14
N LEU A 668 48.55 14.23 -16.02
CA LEU A 668 47.16 13.97 -15.70
C LEU A 668 46.96 12.48 -15.33
N PRO A 669 46.66 12.15 -14.07
CA PRO A 669 46.64 10.75 -13.63
C PRO A 669 45.42 9.96 -14.11
N LEU A 670 44.41 10.61 -14.68
CA LEU A 670 43.21 9.99 -15.23
C LEU A 670 42.81 10.72 -16.51
N THR A 671 42.72 10.00 -17.61
CA THR A 671 42.36 10.58 -18.94
C THR A 671 40.83 10.83 -19.00
N VAL A 672 40.38 11.76 -19.85
CA VAL A 672 38.97 12.07 -20.06
C VAL A 672 38.17 10.83 -20.50
N MET A 673 38.76 9.96 -21.33
CA MET A 673 38.15 8.72 -21.78
C MET A 673 37.96 7.74 -20.62
N GLN A 674 38.90 7.69 -19.69
CA GLN A 674 38.80 6.86 -18.48
C GLN A 674 37.74 7.40 -17.52
N ILE A 675 37.57 8.73 -17.36
CA ILE A 675 36.49 9.35 -16.60
C ILE A 675 35.13 8.94 -17.18
N LEU A 676 34.92 9.09 -18.48
CA LEU A 676 33.71 8.67 -19.18
C LEU A 676 33.44 7.17 -19.02
N THR A 677 34.47 6.35 -18.89
CA THR A 677 34.32 4.91 -18.67
C THR A 677 33.77 4.63 -17.25
N VAL A 678 34.20 5.37 -16.25
CA VAL A 678 33.73 5.23 -14.89
C VAL A 678 32.25 5.55 -14.83
N ASP A 679 31.84 6.75 -15.25
CA ASP A 679 30.47 7.24 -15.14
C ASP A 679 29.47 6.38 -15.89
N LEU A 680 29.79 5.93 -17.08
CA LEU A 680 28.85 5.25 -17.99
C LEU A 680 29.01 3.72 -18.01
N GLY A 681 30.22 3.24 -17.72
CA GLY A 681 30.53 1.81 -17.79
C GLY A 681 30.47 1.06 -16.49
N THR A 682 30.90 1.67 -15.39
CA THR A 682 31.04 0.98 -14.10
C THR A 682 29.97 1.38 -13.10
N ASP A 683 29.65 2.66 -12.92
CA ASP A 683 28.76 3.12 -11.85
C ASP A 683 27.30 2.68 -11.99
N LEU A 684 26.82 2.49 -13.19
CA LEU A 684 25.40 2.43 -13.49
C LEU A 684 24.71 1.16 -12.98
N LEU A 685 25.33 -0.02 -13.14
CA LEU A 685 24.69 -1.30 -12.77
C LEU A 685 24.64 -1.54 -11.26
N PRO A 686 25.70 -1.29 -10.46
CA PRO A 686 25.58 -1.38 -9.00
C PRO A 686 24.66 -0.34 -8.43
N ALA A 687 24.62 0.88 -8.97
CA ALA A 687 23.70 1.93 -8.60
C ALA A 687 22.24 1.48 -8.75
N LEU A 688 21.89 0.85 -9.89
CA LEU A 688 20.57 0.23 -10.10
C LEU A 688 20.29 -0.87 -9.08
N GLY A 689 21.29 -1.68 -8.73
CA GLY A 689 21.20 -2.71 -7.71
C GLY A 689 20.83 -2.14 -6.34
N LEU A 690 21.42 -0.98 -5.97
CA LEU A 690 21.11 -0.26 -4.73
C LEU A 690 19.69 0.32 -4.72
N GLY A 691 19.22 0.84 -5.86
CA GLY A 691 17.87 1.39 -6.01
C GLY A 691 16.74 0.37 -5.72
N ILE A 692 17.03 -0.92 -5.76
CA ILE A 692 16.06 -2.00 -5.58
C ILE A 692 16.38 -2.92 -4.39
N GLU A 693 17.25 -2.48 -3.48
CA GLU A 693 17.64 -3.25 -2.30
C GLU A 693 16.42 -3.57 -1.41
N LYS A 694 16.49 -4.68 -0.68
CA LYS A 694 15.46 -5.07 0.28
C LYS A 694 15.38 -4.11 1.46
N SER A 695 14.25 -4.17 2.19
CA SER A 695 14.07 -3.41 3.43
C SER A 695 15.21 -3.70 4.42
N GLU A 696 15.79 -2.62 4.97
CA GLU A 696 16.80 -2.73 6.02
C GLU A 696 16.13 -3.16 7.33
N PRO A 697 16.69 -4.15 8.06
CA PRO A 697 16.17 -4.54 9.37
C PRO A 697 16.04 -3.33 10.30
N GLY A 698 14.85 -3.16 10.89
CA GLY A 698 14.58 -2.05 11.80
C GLY A 698 14.12 -0.74 11.16
N ILE A 699 13.82 -0.70 9.87
CA ILE A 699 13.27 0.51 9.20
C ILE A 699 11.95 0.97 9.84
N MET A 700 11.15 0.04 10.36
CA MET A 700 9.92 0.30 11.13
C MET A 700 10.18 0.55 12.63
N ASN A 701 11.42 0.65 13.08
CA ASN A 701 11.77 1.11 14.44
C ASN A 701 12.16 2.60 14.46
N GLN A 702 12.16 3.24 13.30
CA GLN A 702 12.48 4.66 13.16
C GLN A 702 11.18 5.47 13.02
N PRO A 703 11.17 6.73 13.51
CA PRO A 703 10.03 7.63 13.29
C PRO A 703 9.86 7.94 11.79
N PRO A 704 8.68 8.42 11.37
CA PRO A 704 8.50 8.97 10.05
C PRO A 704 9.47 10.12 9.80
N ARG A 705 9.93 10.26 8.57
CA ARG A 705 10.80 11.39 8.20
C ARG A 705 10.03 12.72 8.24
N PRO A 706 10.66 13.84 8.62
CA PRO A 706 10.06 15.17 8.53
C PRO A 706 9.66 15.50 7.08
N GLN A 707 8.59 16.29 6.91
CA GLN A 707 8.12 16.74 5.59
C GLN A 707 9.19 17.53 4.82
N ASP A 708 9.99 18.34 5.53
CA ASP A 708 11.05 19.17 4.96
C ASP A 708 12.37 18.40 4.70
N SER A 709 12.35 17.08 4.83
CA SER A 709 13.54 16.27 4.59
C SER A 709 13.77 16.07 3.10
N HIS A 710 14.93 16.50 2.59
CA HIS A 710 15.33 16.31 1.21
C HIS A 710 16.12 15.01 1.02
N LEU A 711 16.04 14.46 -0.19
CA LEU A 711 16.83 13.29 -0.61
C LEU A 711 18.33 13.53 -0.37
N LEU A 712 18.82 14.71 -0.78
CA LEU A 712 20.17 15.13 -0.55
C LEU A 712 20.25 15.96 0.75
N ASN A 713 20.68 15.34 1.82
CA ASN A 713 20.88 15.98 3.11
C ASN A 713 22.37 16.16 3.45
N LYS A 714 22.66 16.99 4.47
CA LYS A 714 24.03 17.27 4.91
C LYS A 714 24.83 16.01 5.28
N SER A 715 24.15 14.99 5.81
CA SER A 715 24.79 13.71 6.17
C SER A 715 25.25 12.94 4.93
N ILE A 716 24.44 12.91 3.87
CA ILE A 716 24.80 12.26 2.61
C ILE A 716 25.96 13.00 1.96
N ILE A 717 25.91 14.34 1.91
CA ILE A 717 26.98 15.17 1.34
C ILE A 717 28.30 14.91 2.09
N TRP A 718 28.27 14.94 3.44
CA TRP A 718 29.47 14.70 4.22
C TRP A 718 30.03 13.28 4.03
N LYS A 719 29.16 12.27 3.95
CA LYS A 719 29.60 10.89 3.70
C LYS A 719 30.18 10.74 2.29
N ALA A 720 29.51 11.29 1.26
CA ALA A 720 29.93 11.18 -0.12
C ALA A 720 31.28 11.87 -0.36
N PHE A 721 31.40 13.13 0.04
CA PHE A 721 32.58 13.93 -0.25
C PHE A 721 33.63 13.90 0.87
N GLY A 722 33.22 13.98 2.13
CA GLY A 722 34.13 14.08 3.28
C GLY A 722 34.69 12.74 3.77
N LEU A 723 33.95 11.64 3.65
CA LEU A 723 34.40 10.33 4.11
C LEU A 723 34.83 9.43 2.95
N TYR A 724 33.87 8.93 2.19
CA TYR A 724 34.15 7.94 1.13
C TYR A 724 34.94 8.55 -0.03
N GLY A 725 34.51 9.72 -0.52
CA GLY A 725 35.16 10.39 -1.65
C GLY A 725 36.60 10.81 -1.33
N LEU A 726 36.87 11.34 -0.13
CA LEU A 726 38.21 11.71 0.28
C LEU A 726 39.14 10.48 0.37
N ILE A 727 38.69 9.40 1.00
CA ILE A 727 39.49 8.17 1.14
C ILE A 727 39.76 7.56 -0.24
N ALA A 728 38.72 7.45 -1.09
CA ALA A 728 38.86 6.95 -2.43
C ALA A 728 39.79 7.82 -3.29
N SER A 729 39.78 9.15 -3.13
CA SER A 729 40.68 10.08 -3.78
C SER A 729 42.14 9.87 -3.39
N ILE A 730 42.40 9.65 -2.09
CA ILE A 730 43.74 9.34 -1.60
C ILE A 730 44.23 8.02 -2.18
N ILE A 731 43.38 7.00 -2.19
CA ILE A 731 43.72 5.66 -2.72
C ILE A 731 43.98 5.72 -4.22
N SER A 732 43.09 6.33 -5.01
CA SER A 732 43.23 6.41 -6.46
C SER A 732 44.47 7.21 -6.89
N THR A 733 44.73 8.35 -6.22
CA THR A 733 45.93 9.12 -6.43
C THR A 733 47.20 8.36 -5.98
N GLY A 734 47.14 7.68 -4.84
CA GLY A 734 48.19 6.80 -4.34
C GLY A 734 48.51 5.65 -5.29
N ALA A 735 47.51 5.05 -5.94
CA ALA A 735 47.69 4.01 -6.93
C ALA A 735 48.47 4.48 -8.16
N TYR A 736 48.26 5.73 -8.62
CA TYR A 736 49.08 6.35 -9.66
C TYR A 736 50.57 6.41 -9.29
N PHE A 737 50.87 6.86 -8.08
CA PHE A 737 52.26 6.95 -7.62
C PHE A 737 52.88 5.60 -7.28
N PHE A 738 52.06 4.59 -6.93
CA PHE A 738 52.55 3.24 -6.70
C PHE A 738 53.20 2.65 -7.96
N VAL A 739 52.50 2.68 -9.09
CA VAL A 739 53.05 2.21 -10.39
C VAL A 739 54.25 3.03 -10.83
N ASN A 740 54.17 4.37 -10.65
CA ASN A 740 55.31 5.21 -11.01
C ASN A 740 56.55 4.93 -10.13
N HIS A 741 56.35 4.54 -8.86
CA HIS A 741 57.42 4.12 -7.96
C HIS A 741 58.06 2.79 -8.40
N GLU A 742 57.25 1.82 -8.84
CA GLU A 742 57.76 0.59 -9.45
C GLU A 742 58.57 0.89 -10.73
N ASN A 743 58.15 1.89 -11.50
CA ASN A 743 58.83 2.35 -12.70
C ASN A 743 60.02 3.31 -12.43
N GLY A 744 60.45 3.48 -11.18
CA GLY A 744 61.67 4.17 -10.77
C GLY A 744 61.54 5.62 -10.30
N TRP A 745 60.33 6.16 -10.12
CA TRP A 745 60.12 7.46 -9.49
C TRP A 745 60.47 7.39 -7.98
N PRO A 746 61.14 8.42 -7.37
CA PRO A 746 61.43 9.78 -7.90
C PRO A 746 62.74 9.94 -8.68
N ASN A 747 63.49 8.85 -8.89
CA ASN A 747 64.79 8.93 -9.61
C ASN A 747 64.61 9.17 -11.12
N ILE A 748 63.48 8.74 -11.65
CA ILE A 748 63.07 8.98 -13.04
C ILE A 748 61.89 9.93 -13.04
N SER A 749 61.83 10.89 -13.94
CA SER A 749 60.69 11.81 -14.09
C SER A 749 59.41 11.06 -14.48
N LEU A 750 58.25 11.55 -14.00
CA LEU A 750 56.98 10.99 -14.34
C LEU A 750 56.73 11.02 -15.84
N ALA A 751 56.37 9.89 -16.44
CA ALA A 751 56.08 9.81 -17.86
C ALA A 751 54.75 10.50 -18.17
N SER A 752 54.69 11.33 -19.22
CA SER A 752 53.48 12.01 -19.70
C SER A 752 52.86 11.33 -20.93
N SER A 753 53.47 10.25 -21.42
CA SER A 753 53.02 9.46 -22.57
C SER A 753 53.77 8.11 -22.63
N GLY A 754 53.28 7.19 -23.43
CA GLY A 754 53.88 5.86 -23.60
C GLY A 754 53.33 4.81 -22.62
N VAL A 755 53.99 3.63 -22.61
CA VAL A 755 53.47 2.45 -21.87
C VAL A 755 53.36 2.69 -20.35
N GLY A 756 54.42 3.23 -19.72
CA GLY A 756 54.42 3.50 -18.27
C GLY A 756 53.37 4.55 -17.82
N TYR A 757 53.07 5.53 -18.70
CA TYR A 757 51.99 6.46 -18.46
C TYR A 757 50.61 5.77 -18.54
N ALA A 758 50.39 4.94 -19.59
CA ALA A 758 49.17 4.19 -19.77
C ALA A 758 48.93 3.22 -18.62
N GLU A 759 49.97 2.54 -18.12
CA GLU A 759 49.90 1.65 -16.96
C GLU A 759 49.49 2.39 -15.68
N ALA A 760 50.14 3.53 -15.37
CA ALA A 760 49.87 4.35 -14.20
C ALA A 760 48.45 4.95 -14.21
N THR A 761 47.96 5.43 -15.37
CA THR A 761 46.57 5.92 -15.50
C THR A 761 45.57 4.79 -15.42
N THR A 762 45.87 3.61 -15.95
CA THR A 762 45.06 2.42 -15.84
C THR A 762 44.92 1.95 -14.37
N MET A 763 46.02 2.01 -13.61
CA MET A 763 46.01 1.70 -12.19
C MET A 763 45.14 2.67 -11.41
N THR A 764 45.14 3.97 -11.75
CA THR A 764 44.25 4.97 -11.18
C THR A 764 42.77 4.63 -11.46
N LEU A 765 42.44 4.35 -12.72
CA LEU A 765 41.08 3.93 -13.15
C LEU A 765 40.62 2.70 -12.38
N ALA A 766 41.44 1.65 -12.34
CA ALA A 766 41.12 0.42 -11.65
C ALA A 766 40.93 0.63 -10.14
N ALA A 767 41.78 1.45 -9.50
CA ALA A 767 41.64 1.77 -8.09
C ALA A 767 40.35 2.50 -7.79
N ILE A 768 39.88 3.42 -8.66
CA ILE A 768 38.55 4.05 -8.55
C ILE A 768 37.45 2.98 -8.57
N VAL A 769 37.47 2.08 -9.55
CA VAL A 769 36.45 1.02 -9.67
C VAL A 769 36.46 0.08 -8.47
N PHE A 770 37.61 -0.30 -7.94
CA PHE A 770 37.69 -1.11 -6.72
C PHE A 770 37.19 -0.35 -5.46
N CYS A 771 37.37 0.97 -5.40
CA CYS A 771 36.73 1.81 -4.37
C CYS A 771 35.20 1.85 -4.56
N GLN A 772 34.69 1.88 -5.79
CA GLN A 772 33.27 1.84 -6.09
C GLN A 772 32.64 0.49 -5.70
N ILE A 773 33.33 -0.63 -5.92
CA ILE A 773 32.89 -1.96 -5.43
C ILE A 773 32.72 -1.95 -3.92
N ALA A 774 33.70 -1.39 -3.18
CA ALA A 774 33.59 -1.23 -1.73
C ALA A 774 32.41 -0.33 -1.35
N ALA A 775 32.25 0.80 -2.01
CA ALA A 775 31.17 1.75 -1.78
C ALA A 775 29.79 1.13 -2.08
N ALA A 776 29.64 0.35 -3.16
CA ALA A 776 28.41 -0.36 -3.48
C ALA A 776 28.00 -1.30 -2.33
N MET A 777 28.96 -2.04 -1.77
CA MET A 777 28.69 -2.92 -0.63
C MET A 777 28.40 -2.14 0.65
N ASN A 778 29.10 -1.05 0.92
CA ASN A 778 28.95 -0.20 2.09
C ASN A 778 27.60 0.55 2.10
N CYS A 779 27.14 1.00 0.93
CA CYS A 779 25.89 1.73 0.76
C CYS A 779 24.64 0.85 0.88
N ARG A 780 24.74 -0.49 0.89
CA ARG A 780 23.58 -1.39 1.02
C ARG A 780 22.77 -1.17 2.29
N THR A 781 23.42 -0.76 3.37
CA THR A 781 22.77 -0.48 4.65
C THR A 781 23.25 0.87 5.20
N GLN A 782 22.38 1.57 5.92
CA GLN A 782 22.72 2.86 6.54
C GLN A 782 23.21 2.72 7.99
N ILE A 783 22.59 1.85 8.75
CA ILE A 783 22.86 1.62 10.18
C ILE A 783 23.15 0.14 10.46
N SER A 784 22.40 -0.76 9.83
CA SER A 784 22.56 -2.21 10.02
C SER A 784 23.86 -2.71 9.38
N SER A 785 24.39 -3.82 9.89
CA SER A 785 25.52 -4.48 9.23
C SER A 785 25.08 -5.10 7.90
N VAL A 786 25.94 -5.04 6.88
CA VAL A 786 25.71 -5.71 5.60
C VAL A 786 25.51 -7.22 5.78
N PHE A 787 26.17 -7.80 6.79
CA PHE A 787 26.01 -9.23 7.12
C PHE A 787 24.59 -9.57 7.61
N SER A 788 23.87 -8.63 8.26
CA SER A 788 22.50 -8.86 8.73
C SER A 788 21.50 -8.93 7.58
N VAL A 789 21.78 -8.28 6.47
CA VAL A 789 20.96 -8.34 5.23
C VAL A 789 21.38 -9.52 4.35
N GLY A 790 22.58 -10.04 4.57
CA GLY A 790 23.21 -11.09 3.79
C GLY A 790 24.04 -10.56 2.62
N LEU A 791 25.32 -10.89 2.61
CA LEU A 791 26.30 -10.38 1.65
C LEU A 791 25.89 -10.65 0.19
N PHE A 792 25.34 -11.83 -0.10
CA PHE A 792 24.93 -12.29 -1.42
C PHE A 792 23.43 -12.13 -1.73
N SER A 793 22.67 -11.46 -0.86
CA SER A 793 21.20 -11.36 -0.97
C SER A 793 20.73 -10.57 -2.20
N ASN A 794 21.53 -9.62 -2.70
CA ASN A 794 21.24 -8.81 -3.88
C ASN A 794 22.10 -9.27 -5.08
N ARG A 795 21.54 -10.16 -5.89
CA ARG A 795 22.22 -10.71 -7.08
C ARG A 795 22.56 -9.65 -8.13
N ARG A 796 21.82 -8.52 -8.18
CA ARG A 796 22.05 -7.48 -9.19
C ARG A 796 23.29 -6.65 -8.89
N ILE A 797 23.59 -6.39 -7.61
CA ILE A 797 24.84 -5.74 -7.22
C ILE A 797 26.02 -6.63 -7.61
N TRP A 798 25.96 -7.93 -7.36
CA TRP A 798 27.04 -8.86 -7.74
C TRP A 798 27.20 -9.00 -9.25
N LEU A 799 26.10 -8.93 -10.01
CA LEU A 799 26.15 -8.86 -11.47
C LEU A 799 26.85 -7.56 -11.91
N GLY A 800 26.53 -6.42 -11.29
CA GLY A 800 27.17 -5.14 -11.54
C GLY A 800 28.68 -5.21 -11.27
N ILE A 801 29.09 -5.70 -10.11
CA ILE A 801 30.51 -5.90 -9.75
C ILE A 801 31.22 -6.82 -10.77
N GLY A 802 30.57 -7.88 -11.21
CA GLY A 802 31.14 -8.76 -12.24
C GLY A 802 31.34 -8.06 -13.58
N VAL A 803 30.39 -7.18 -13.97
CA VAL A 803 30.49 -6.37 -15.20
C VAL A 803 31.59 -5.32 -15.06
N GLU A 804 31.72 -4.65 -13.92
CA GLU A 804 32.79 -3.68 -13.64
C GLU A 804 34.17 -4.31 -13.79
N ILE A 805 34.41 -5.43 -13.10
CA ILE A 805 35.68 -6.14 -13.17
C ILE A 805 35.94 -6.64 -14.60
N GLY A 806 34.91 -7.19 -15.25
CA GLY A 806 35.01 -7.66 -16.65
C GLY A 806 35.34 -6.53 -17.63
N LEU A 807 34.68 -5.37 -17.47
CA LEU A 807 34.95 -4.19 -18.33
C LEU A 807 36.38 -3.68 -18.14
N ILE A 808 36.83 -3.55 -16.91
CA ILE A 808 38.21 -3.11 -16.62
C ILE A 808 39.20 -4.10 -17.19
N ALA A 809 39.01 -5.40 -17.06
CA ALA A 809 39.85 -6.41 -17.64
C ALA A 809 39.88 -6.33 -19.20
N LEU A 810 38.74 -6.09 -19.85
CA LEU A 810 38.65 -5.89 -21.28
C LEU A 810 39.46 -4.66 -21.71
N LEU A 811 39.35 -3.54 -21.02
CA LEU A 811 40.08 -2.31 -21.30
C LEU A 811 41.58 -2.47 -21.14
N MET A 812 42.02 -3.32 -20.20
CA MET A 812 43.44 -3.57 -19.92
C MET A 812 44.10 -4.53 -20.90
N TYR A 813 43.38 -5.52 -21.43
CA TYR A 813 43.99 -6.61 -22.15
C TYR A 813 43.59 -6.73 -23.63
N VAL A 814 42.58 -5.97 -24.11
CA VAL A 814 42.21 -5.94 -25.53
C VAL A 814 42.96 -4.82 -26.25
N PRO A 815 43.90 -5.12 -27.21
CA PRO A 815 44.77 -4.11 -27.81
C PRO A 815 44.05 -2.93 -28.48
N PHE A 816 42.94 -3.18 -29.17
CA PHE A 816 42.11 -2.13 -29.75
C PHE A 816 41.57 -1.16 -28.68
N LEU A 817 41.06 -1.69 -27.54
CA LEU A 817 40.54 -0.88 -26.45
C LEU A 817 41.66 -0.13 -25.72
N GLN A 818 42.83 -0.73 -25.57
CA GLN A 818 44.01 -0.06 -25.01
C GLN A 818 44.35 1.22 -25.78
N THR A 819 44.32 1.14 -27.10
CA THR A 819 44.59 2.29 -27.95
C THR A 819 43.53 3.39 -27.80
N VAL A 820 42.27 3.03 -27.78
CA VAL A 820 41.15 4.00 -27.69
C VAL A 820 41.09 4.65 -26.32
N PHE A 821 41.26 3.89 -25.24
CA PHE A 821 41.10 4.35 -23.86
C PHE A 821 42.43 4.74 -23.18
N ASN A 822 43.52 4.62 -23.89
CA ASN A 822 44.90 4.84 -23.41
C ASN A 822 45.16 4.07 -22.10
N THR A 823 44.91 2.76 -22.15
CA THR A 823 45.10 1.85 -21.01
C THR A 823 46.29 0.92 -21.28
N GLY A 824 46.85 0.33 -20.21
CA GLY A 824 47.95 -0.64 -20.27
C GLY A 824 47.65 -1.87 -19.40
N PRO A 825 48.30 -3.00 -19.67
CA PRO A 825 48.15 -4.20 -18.86
C PRO A 825 48.79 -4.00 -17.48
N LEU A 826 48.11 -4.45 -16.43
CA LEU A 826 48.62 -4.46 -15.05
C LEU A 826 49.26 -5.80 -14.71
N ASN A 827 50.31 -5.77 -13.88
CA ASN A 827 51.01 -6.93 -13.38
C ASN A 827 50.28 -7.58 -12.16
N ILE A 828 50.76 -8.74 -11.72
CA ILE A 828 50.11 -9.49 -10.65
C ILE A 828 50.17 -8.78 -9.27
N ILE A 829 51.18 -7.96 -9.02
CA ILE A 829 51.38 -7.22 -7.78
C ILE A 829 50.34 -6.06 -7.71
N GLU A 830 50.16 -5.38 -8.86
CA GLU A 830 49.18 -4.31 -9.02
C GLU A 830 47.74 -4.84 -8.85
N TRP A 831 47.43 -6.01 -9.43
CA TRP A 831 46.17 -6.70 -9.16
C TRP A 831 46.01 -7.06 -7.68
N GLY A 832 47.05 -7.53 -7.02
CA GLY A 832 47.07 -7.80 -5.58
C GLY A 832 46.74 -6.54 -4.76
N PHE A 833 47.32 -5.41 -5.13
CA PHE A 833 47.00 -4.11 -4.50
C PHE A 833 45.53 -3.74 -4.69
N LEU A 834 44.98 -3.88 -5.90
CA LEU A 834 43.59 -3.57 -6.21
C LEU A 834 42.64 -4.40 -5.38
N PHE A 835 42.83 -5.71 -5.23
CA PHE A 835 42.01 -6.58 -4.44
C PHE A 835 42.10 -6.28 -2.93
N CYS A 836 43.13 -5.64 -2.45
CA CYS A 836 43.27 -5.20 -1.09
C CYS A 836 42.47 -3.92 -0.78
N ILE A 837 42.17 -3.07 -1.78
CA ILE A 837 41.50 -1.77 -1.61
C ILE A 837 40.10 -1.89 -0.93
N PRO A 838 39.21 -2.80 -1.37
CA PRO A 838 37.86 -2.89 -0.77
C PRO A 838 37.86 -3.24 0.71
N VAL A 839 38.83 -3.97 1.20
CA VAL A 839 38.84 -4.53 2.57
C VAL A 839 38.88 -3.43 3.65
N PRO A 840 39.86 -2.51 3.69
CA PRO A 840 39.88 -1.46 4.69
C PRO A 840 38.69 -0.50 4.59
N LEU A 841 38.19 -0.19 3.39
CA LEU A 841 37.01 0.65 3.20
C LEU A 841 35.77 -0.01 3.77
N PHE A 842 35.62 -1.32 3.56
CA PHE A 842 34.51 -2.10 4.13
C PHE A 842 34.58 -2.17 5.66
N LEU A 843 35.76 -2.45 6.23
CA LEU A 843 35.97 -2.54 7.67
C LEU A 843 35.74 -1.21 8.39
N LEU A 844 36.18 -0.10 7.81
CA LEU A 844 35.93 1.25 8.35
C LEU A 844 34.45 1.57 8.45
N GLU A 845 33.68 1.23 7.39
CA GLU A 845 32.24 1.50 7.38
C GLU A 845 31.48 0.58 8.35
N GLU A 846 31.80 -0.70 8.41
CA GLU A 846 31.20 -1.61 9.37
C GLU A 846 31.54 -1.19 10.82
N GLY A 847 32.77 -0.69 11.06
CA GLY A 847 33.18 -0.09 12.34
C GLY A 847 32.34 1.13 12.69
N ARG A 848 32.13 2.06 11.73
CA ARG A 848 31.26 3.24 11.92
C ARG A 848 29.82 2.81 12.26
N LYS A 849 29.25 1.87 11.49
CA LYS A 849 27.90 1.33 11.73
C LYS A 849 27.79 0.65 13.09
N TRP A 850 28.83 -0.07 13.52
CA TRP A 850 28.88 -0.69 14.83
C TRP A 850 28.85 0.36 15.96
N LEU A 851 29.62 1.44 15.84
CA LEU A 851 29.61 2.55 16.80
C LEU A 851 28.25 3.21 16.89
N LEU A 852 27.59 3.48 15.75
CA LEU A 852 26.25 4.08 15.70
C LEU A 852 25.21 3.20 16.39
N ARG A 853 25.22 1.89 16.13
CA ARG A 853 24.30 0.94 16.79
C ARG A 853 24.50 0.94 18.31
N ARG A 854 25.75 0.94 18.77
CA ARG A 854 26.06 0.96 20.20
C ARG A 854 25.63 2.27 20.89
N TYR A 855 25.71 3.38 20.17
CA TYR A 855 25.26 4.68 20.67
C TYR A 855 23.73 4.76 20.74
N SER A 856 23.02 4.27 19.74
CA SER A 856 21.55 4.27 19.71
C SER A 856 20.94 3.36 20.78
N THR A 857 21.55 2.20 21.06
CA THR A 857 21.07 1.30 22.13
C THR A 857 21.29 1.87 23.55
N ARG A 858 22.27 2.73 23.75
CA ARG A 858 22.47 3.39 25.04
C ARG A 858 21.43 4.48 25.33
N HIS A 859 20.94 5.18 24.31
CA HIS A 859 19.92 6.24 24.46
C HIS A 859 18.48 5.70 24.41
N SER A 860 18.25 4.48 23.96
CA SER A 860 16.93 3.83 24.03
C SER A 860 16.62 3.19 25.39
N ASN A 861 17.63 3.04 26.26
CA ASN A 861 17.48 2.47 27.59
C ASN A 861 17.40 3.54 28.72
N ASP A 862 17.37 4.82 28.39
CA ASP A 862 17.05 5.88 29.36
C ASP A 862 15.53 6.06 29.39
N PRO A 863 14.83 5.69 30.49
CA PRO A 863 13.40 5.91 30.60
C PRO A 863 13.17 7.38 30.98
N SER A 864 12.82 8.23 30.02
CA SER A 864 12.25 9.56 30.28
C SER A 864 10.75 9.54 30.01
#